data_cf1c4171126855fbd9949dac1bc168d6
#
_entry.id   cf1c4171126855fbd9949dac1bc168d6
#
_cell.length_a   1.000
_cell.length_b   1.000
_cell.length_c   1.000
_cell.angle_alpha   90.00
_cell.angle_beta   90.00
_cell.angle_gamma   90.00
#
_symmetry.space_group_name_H-M   'P 1'
#
loop_
_entity.id
_entity.type
_entity.pdbx_description
1 polymer ?
#
loop_
_entity_poly.entity_id
_entity_poly.type
_entity_poly.pdbx_seq_one_letter_code
_entity_poly.pdbx_strand_id
1 'polypeptide(L)'
;MYAKLIFKNAKRSVKDYLIYIVTMTLCVTLFYAFLSISSTHYHPTIGAEYNISLLAGGMKLAICGISLLLLFLIHYVNRFMLRKKQKEFAVEATLGMEQKTIGLLFFGETFFLLIFSVSVGILLGMIVSQVITAMLLASFGEPYAFSWSFFPDTVLLTVGFFVICQILVGVGNVRILNKSRIIELMTANRQNEKPLHKSRWMPMICIFYGILLLWMLEVGTVKYHFYFDSRHPLPVKLMYWGNVLFPALTLLWAIAGAVLHRKIGFSRYLCGLLAGAVLTAIPIFSIAELEKAYFLGFDAPTLNQYLLFGVADILFIISAVMYLSNAALLYWKESKVSRKYHNTSLFLFGQLSSKLATNTKTMTIICVTLTFSICLFVIAPVLTGWSLGYLDSRAVYDIQISSRYNDVYEVENLPDTDYGEITAFIEQNKIAIKDDLTFSEYLPQKSDFYQRVKYDFPPLAIALKDYNAVRKMLGYEPIILQTDEFATHWHRAAEDKDIENYIAEHTLLETDAGTLKLSENAVFQEPVGESIYNLYTDVVYIIPDEIAQVLLPVQRNRFVMTQYPLPFKTAEMLEQLLGRSYPEDPDKDNLAGYSTTVHTTEVNRIIALNFILKASLIYGAIVLMVMCLTVLALQQLLDAEKNNYRFSVLRKMGVEEKDLHTLVLKQLGVWFGMPITAAIVVAIIVIGYFLQSVSAEISAYIGCGALMRQIGIIVGIFALLLSCYFLSTWLLFQRSIRNNSNSGR
;
A
#
# COMPACT_ATOMS: atom_id res chain seq x y z
N MET A 1 -26.49 -42.83 -7.60
CA MET A 1 -25.92 -42.83 -8.94
C MET A 1 -25.08 -41.59 -9.18
N TYR A 2 -25.58 -40.37 -9.01
CA TYR A 2 -24.87 -39.11 -9.26
C TYR A 2 -23.60 -38.91 -8.43
N ALA A 3 -23.57 -39.20 -7.12
CA ALA A 3 -22.37 -39.06 -6.29
C ALA A 3 -21.19 -39.91 -6.77
N LYS A 4 -21.44 -41.17 -7.23
CA LYS A 4 -20.44 -42.06 -7.79
C LYS A 4 -19.90 -41.53 -9.14
N LEU A 5 -20.76 -40.89 -9.94
CA LEU A 5 -20.42 -40.25 -11.19
C LEU A 5 -19.54 -39.03 -10.96
N ILE A 6 -19.93 -38.14 -10.00
CA ILE A 6 -19.16 -36.96 -9.59
C ILE A 6 -17.74 -37.35 -9.16
N PHE A 7 -17.63 -38.35 -8.28
CA PHE A 7 -16.32 -38.81 -7.79
C PHE A 7 -15.46 -39.38 -8.92
N LYS A 8 -16.03 -40.20 -9.80
CA LYS A 8 -15.31 -40.80 -10.94
C LYS A 8 -14.87 -39.74 -11.94
N ASN A 9 -15.72 -38.76 -12.23
CA ASN A 9 -15.40 -37.65 -13.11
C ASN A 9 -14.32 -36.76 -12.50
N ALA A 10 -14.45 -36.38 -11.22
CA ALA A 10 -13.47 -35.59 -10.52
C ALA A 10 -12.08 -36.28 -10.53
N LYS A 11 -12.04 -37.59 -10.20
CA LYS A 11 -10.76 -38.35 -10.22
C LYS A 11 -10.13 -38.45 -11.60
N ARG A 12 -10.92 -38.61 -12.66
CA ARG A 12 -10.44 -38.68 -14.05
C ARG A 12 -9.92 -37.32 -14.53
N SER A 13 -10.54 -36.25 -14.09
CA SER A 13 -10.26 -34.89 -14.52
C SER A 13 -9.29 -34.13 -13.61
N VAL A 14 -8.70 -34.76 -12.55
CA VAL A 14 -7.79 -34.08 -11.58
C VAL A 14 -6.68 -33.30 -12.29
N LYS A 15 -6.11 -33.84 -13.36
CA LYS A 15 -5.07 -33.16 -14.16
C LYS A 15 -5.58 -31.88 -14.81
N ASP A 16 -6.85 -31.83 -15.21
CA ASP A 16 -7.48 -30.66 -15.83
C ASP A 16 -7.87 -29.61 -14.78
N TYR A 17 -8.14 -30.05 -13.56
CA TYR A 17 -8.47 -29.19 -12.41
C TYR A 17 -7.27 -28.78 -11.57
N LEU A 18 -6.04 -29.16 -11.96
CA LEU A 18 -4.84 -28.89 -11.14
C LEU A 18 -4.69 -27.41 -10.77
N ILE A 19 -4.89 -26.50 -11.72
CA ILE A 19 -4.80 -25.06 -11.48
C ILE A 19 -5.90 -24.61 -10.51
N TYR A 20 -7.14 -25.14 -10.65
CA TYR A 20 -8.23 -24.88 -9.72
C TYR A 20 -7.82 -25.29 -8.30
N ILE A 21 -7.34 -26.53 -8.13
CA ILE A 21 -6.93 -27.06 -6.82
C ILE A 21 -5.82 -26.20 -6.22
N VAL A 22 -4.76 -25.92 -6.99
CA VAL A 22 -3.62 -25.11 -6.50
C VAL A 22 -4.06 -23.72 -6.09
N THR A 23 -4.86 -23.04 -6.93
CA THR A 23 -5.33 -21.68 -6.62
C THR A 23 -6.23 -21.66 -5.39
N MET A 24 -7.18 -22.62 -5.30
CA MET A 24 -8.08 -22.71 -4.16
C MET A 24 -7.35 -23.07 -2.87
N THR A 25 -6.40 -24.01 -2.92
CA THR A 25 -5.53 -24.34 -1.78
C THR A 25 -4.76 -23.12 -1.30
N LEU A 26 -4.16 -22.36 -2.22
CA LEU A 26 -3.41 -21.15 -1.88
C LEU A 26 -4.31 -20.07 -1.24
N CYS A 27 -5.52 -19.86 -1.78
CA CYS A 27 -6.50 -18.94 -1.21
C CYS A 27 -6.87 -19.32 0.22
N VAL A 28 -7.15 -20.61 0.44
CA VAL A 28 -7.48 -21.15 1.78
C VAL A 28 -6.30 -21.01 2.73
N THR A 29 -5.09 -21.34 2.28
CA THR A 29 -3.85 -21.21 3.07
C THR A 29 -3.66 -19.79 3.57
N LEU A 30 -3.74 -18.82 2.67
CA LEU A 30 -3.59 -17.41 3.00
C LEU A 30 -4.70 -16.94 3.93
N PHE A 31 -5.96 -17.26 3.63
CA PHE A 31 -7.11 -16.85 4.44
C PHE A 31 -7.02 -17.39 5.88
N TYR A 32 -6.74 -18.69 6.03
CA TYR A 32 -6.57 -19.31 7.34
C TYR A 32 -5.42 -18.70 8.12
N ALA A 33 -4.25 -18.52 7.49
CA ALA A 33 -3.06 -18.02 8.15
C ALA A 33 -3.26 -16.60 8.72
N PHE A 34 -3.95 -15.73 7.99
CA PHE A 34 -4.27 -14.38 8.47
C PHE A 34 -5.39 -14.36 9.52
N LEU A 35 -6.41 -15.20 9.33
CA LEU A 35 -7.52 -15.28 10.27
C LEU A 35 -7.08 -15.86 11.63
N SER A 36 -6.05 -16.71 11.66
CA SER A 36 -5.55 -17.37 12.89
C SER A 36 -5.13 -16.37 13.97
N ILE A 37 -4.59 -15.20 13.61
CA ILE A 37 -4.20 -14.15 14.57
C ILE A 37 -5.43 -13.54 15.28
N SER A 38 -6.59 -13.58 14.62
CA SER A 38 -7.84 -13.05 15.18
C SER A 38 -8.62 -14.10 15.99
N SER A 39 -8.07 -15.30 16.17
CA SER A 39 -8.71 -16.38 16.94
C SER A 39 -8.78 -16.02 18.42
N THR A 40 -9.90 -16.40 19.04
CA THR A 40 -10.06 -16.30 20.51
C THR A 40 -9.09 -17.21 21.29
N HIS A 41 -8.54 -18.21 20.62
CA HIS A 41 -7.56 -19.15 21.20
C HIS A 41 -6.11 -18.76 20.87
N TYR A 42 -5.89 -17.59 20.28
CA TYR A 42 -4.56 -17.10 19.96
C TYR A 42 -3.97 -16.37 21.17
N HIS A 43 -3.09 -17.04 21.89
CA HIS A 43 -2.40 -16.53 23.08
C HIS A 43 -0.89 -16.74 22.92
N PRO A 44 -0.20 -15.86 22.21
CA PRO A 44 1.26 -15.90 22.14
C PRO A 44 1.84 -15.53 23.51
N THR A 45 2.97 -16.11 23.85
CA THR A 45 3.72 -15.76 25.07
C THR A 45 4.41 -14.41 24.84
N ILE A 46 3.86 -13.38 25.46
CA ILE A 46 4.38 -12.00 25.45
C ILE A 46 4.50 -11.46 26.87
N GLY A 47 5.37 -10.49 27.09
CA GLY A 47 5.57 -9.84 28.39
C GLY A 47 4.29 -9.20 28.95
N ALA A 48 4.26 -8.96 30.27
CA ALA A 48 3.10 -8.34 30.95
C ALA A 48 2.85 -6.88 30.53
N GLU A 49 3.82 -6.26 29.88
CA GLU A 49 3.77 -4.94 29.29
C GLU A 49 3.01 -4.89 27.95
N TYR A 50 2.76 -6.05 27.31
CA TYR A 50 2.14 -6.09 25.98
C TYR A 50 0.68 -6.54 26.02
N ASN A 51 -0.14 -5.96 25.14
CA ASN A 51 -1.54 -6.29 24.94
C ASN A 51 -1.89 -6.42 23.45
N ILE A 52 -2.36 -7.60 23.07
CA ILE A 52 -2.72 -7.92 21.66
C ILE A 52 -4.21 -7.77 21.34
N SER A 53 -5.04 -7.27 22.26
CA SER A 53 -6.50 -7.15 22.04
C SER A 53 -6.84 -6.30 20.80
N LEU A 54 -6.07 -5.25 20.53
CA LEU A 54 -6.24 -4.37 19.39
C LEU A 54 -5.99 -5.08 18.04
N LEU A 55 -5.06 -6.06 18.02
CA LEU A 55 -4.72 -6.83 16.81
C LEU A 55 -5.91 -7.61 16.26
N ALA A 56 -6.67 -8.27 17.13
CA ALA A 56 -7.78 -9.12 16.70
C ALA A 56 -8.86 -8.35 15.93
N GLY A 57 -9.19 -7.13 16.36
CA GLY A 57 -10.17 -6.26 15.71
C GLY A 57 -9.68 -5.76 14.34
N GLY A 58 -8.46 -5.23 14.29
CA GLY A 58 -7.87 -4.69 13.05
C GLY A 58 -7.65 -5.76 11.99
N MET A 59 -7.19 -6.95 12.38
CA MET A 59 -7.01 -8.07 11.45
C MET A 59 -8.32 -8.56 10.85
N LYS A 60 -9.42 -8.63 11.63
CA LYS A 60 -10.75 -8.97 11.10
C LYS A 60 -11.24 -7.98 10.05
N LEU A 61 -11.02 -6.70 10.28
CA LEU A 61 -11.38 -5.66 9.30
C LEU A 61 -10.59 -5.82 7.99
N ALA A 62 -9.28 -6.03 8.08
CA ALA A 62 -8.42 -6.26 6.92
C ALA A 62 -8.85 -7.50 6.11
N ILE A 63 -9.15 -8.61 6.78
CA ILE A 63 -9.60 -9.85 6.15
C ILE A 63 -10.94 -9.65 5.45
N CYS A 64 -11.87 -8.85 6.01
CA CYS A 64 -13.14 -8.53 5.37
C CYS A 64 -12.93 -7.85 4.00
N GLY A 65 -12.03 -6.86 3.91
CA GLY A 65 -11.67 -6.23 2.64
C GLY A 65 -11.06 -7.21 1.62
N ILE A 66 -10.12 -8.05 2.08
CA ILE A 66 -9.44 -9.01 1.20
C ILE A 66 -10.35 -10.17 0.78
N SER A 67 -11.35 -10.52 1.60
CA SER A 67 -12.36 -11.53 1.26
C SER A 67 -13.10 -11.23 -0.04
N LEU A 68 -13.32 -9.95 -0.37
CA LEU A 68 -13.90 -9.54 -1.64
C LEU A 68 -12.99 -9.87 -2.83
N LEU A 69 -11.68 -9.67 -2.68
CA LEU A 69 -10.70 -10.04 -3.72
C LEU A 69 -10.65 -11.55 -3.92
N LEU A 70 -10.69 -12.32 -2.84
CA LEU A 70 -10.73 -13.78 -2.89
C LEU A 70 -12.01 -14.28 -3.54
N LEU A 71 -13.18 -13.70 -3.22
CA LEU A 71 -14.46 -14.03 -3.86
C LEU A 71 -14.38 -13.79 -5.38
N PHE A 72 -13.80 -12.67 -5.81
CA PHE A 72 -13.59 -12.38 -7.22
C PHE A 72 -12.69 -13.44 -7.89
N LEU A 73 -11.59 -13.82 -7.24
CA LEU A 73 -10.67 -14.84 -7.74
C LEU A 73 -11.36 -16.21 -7.85
N ILE A 74 -12.11 -16.63 -6.83
CA ILE A 74 -12.89 -17.87 -6.84
C ILE A 74 -13.90 -17.87 -7.98
N HIS A 75 -14.64 -16.76 -8.15
CA HIS A 75 -15.57 -16.60 -9.28
C HIS A 75 -14.87 -16.72 -10.63
N TYR A 76 -13.72 -16.06 -10.79
CA TYR A 76 -12.96 -16.09 -12.04
C TYR A 76 -12.47 -17.49 -12.38
N VAL A 77 -11.90 -18.21 -11.42
CA VAL A 77 -11.38 -19.59 -11.61
C VAL A 77 -12.51 -20.56 -11.92
N ASN A 78 -13.63 -20.48 -11.21
CA ASN A 78 -14.81 -21.30 -11.51
C ASN A 78 -15.38 -21.04 -12.91
N ARG A 79 -15.47 -19.77 -13.31
CA ARG A 79 -15.91 -19.39 -14.66
C ARG A 79 -14.96 -19.86 -15.76
N PHE A 80 -13.65 -19.90 -15.47
CA PHE A 80 -12.68 -20.50 -16.36
C PHE A 80 -12.94 -21.99 -16.55
N MET A 81 -13.15 -22.75 -15.46
CA MET A 81 -13.44 -24.18 -15.51
C MET A 81 -14.71 -24.48 -16.29
N LEU A 82 -15.75 -23.67 -16.09
CA LEU A 82 -16.99 -23.76 -16.86
C LEU A 82 -16.71 -23.60 -18.38
N ARG A 83 -15.89 -22.61 -18.78
CA ARG A 83 -15.52 -22.40 -20.18
C ARG A 83 -14.72 -23.57 -20.76
N LYS A 84 -13.80 -24.13 -20.00
CA LYS A 84 -12.98 -25.27 -20.41
C LYS A 84 -13.82 -26.50 -20.71
N LYS A 85 -14.88 -26.76 -19.95
CA LYS A 85 -15.78 -27.91 -20.08
C LYS A 85 -16.97 -27.69 -21.01
N GLN A 86 -17.10 -26.56 -21.69
CA GLN A 86 -18.26 -26.24 -22.54
C GLN A 86 -18.53 -27.31 -23.61
N LYS A 87 -17.51 -27.91 -24.21
CA LYS A 87 -17.68 -28.99 -25.20
C LYS A 87 -18.24 -30.30 -24.58
N GLU A 88 -17.75 -30.68 -23.39
CA GLU A 88 -18.23 -31.84 -22.64
C GLU A 88 -19.72 -31.64 -22.32
N PHE A 89 -20.09 -30.45 -21.83
CA PHE A 89 -21.49 -30.11 -21.56
C PHE A 89 -22.37 -30.14 -22.80
N ALA A 90 -21.84 -29.70 -23.96
CA ALA A 90 -22.58 -29.78 -25.22
C ALA A 90 -22.83 -31.24 -25.65
N VAL A 91 -21.84 -32.14 -25.49
CA VAL A 91 -21.97 -33.56 -25.79
C VAL A 91 -22.98 -34.24 -24.84
N GLU A 92 -22.90 -33.97 -23.53
CA GLU A 92 -23.84 -34.48 -22.53
C GLU A 92 -25.27 -34.03 -22.83
N ALA A 93 -25.47 -32.76 -23.22
CA ALA A 93 -26.77 -32.23 -23.61
C ALA A 93 -27.29 -32.87 -24.92
N THR A 94 -26.42 -33.16 -25.91
CA THR A 94 -26.84 -33.87 -27.15
C THR A 94 -27.17 -35.34 -26.91
N LEU A 95 -26.60 -35.94 -25.85
CA LEU A 95 -26.96 -37.30 -25.39
C LEU A 95 -28.27 -37.35 -24.58
N GLY A 96 -28.98 -36.22 -24.43
CA GLY A 96 -30.28 -36.13 -23.80
C GLY A 96 -30.26 -35.75 -22.31
N MET A 97 -29.10 -35.33 -21.76
CA MET A 97 -29.06 -34.81 -20.38
C MET A 97 -29.65 -33.41 -20.29
N GLU A 98 -30.49 -33.17 -19.31
CA GLU A 98 -31.07 -31.86 -19.01
C GLU A 98 -29.97 -30.90 -18.57
N GLN A 99 -29.91 -29.64 -19.09
CA GLN A 99 -28.91 -28.65 -18.80
C GLN A 99 -28.78 -28.32 -17.29
N LYS A 100 -29.91 -28.39 -16.57
CA LYS A 100 -29.94 -28.22 -15.10
C LYS A 100 -29.15 -29.33 -14.40
N THR A 101 -29.33 -30.58 -14.86
CA THR A 101 -28.61 -31.75 -14.32
C THR A 101 -27.11 -31.65 -14.60
N ILE A 102 -26.70 -31.22 -15.81
CA ILE A 102 -25.30 -30.98 -16.17
C ILE A 102 -24.69 -29.90 -15.24
N GLY A 103 -25.43 -28.79 -15.00
CA GLY A 103 -25.00 -27.74 -14.10
C GLY A 103 -24.83 -28.21 -12.65
N LEU A 104 -25.70 -29.06 -12.15
CA LEU A 104 -25.61 -29.64 -10.80
C LEU A 104 -24.45 -30.66 -10.69
N LEU A 105 -24.18 -31.45 -11.73
CA LEU A 105 -23.02 -32.34 -11.77
C LEU A 105 -21.70 -31.55 -11.72
N PHE A 106 -21.58 -30.49 -12.52
CA PHE A 106 -20.42 -29.60 -12.49
C PHE A 106 -20.25 -28.94 -11.14
N PHE A 107 -21.34 -28.46 -10.51
CA PHE A 107 -21.28 -27.92 -9.15
C PHE A 107 -20.78 -28.98 -8.16
N GLY A 108 -21.26 -30.19 -8.22
CA GLY A 108 -20.83 -31.30 -7.37
C GLY A 108 -19.36 -31.65 -7.55
N GLU A 109 -18.84 -31.66 -8.79
CA GLU A 109 -17.42 -31.87 -9.08
C GLU A 109 -16.54 -30.78 -8.46
N THR A 110 -16.88 -29.51 -8.69
CA THR A 110 -16.12 -28.37 -8.15
C THR A 110 -16.21 -28.28 -6.63
N PHE A 111 -17.34 -28.65 -6.03
CA PHE A 111 -17.53 -28.71 -4.59
C PHE A 111 -16.68 -29.81 -3.94
N PHE A 112 -16.61 -30.99 -4.56
CA PHE A 112 -15.73 -32.07 -4.09
C PHE A 112 -14.24 -31.65 -4.11
N LEU A 113 -13.80 -30.98 -5.17
CA LEU A 113 -12.45 -30.46 -5.29
C LEU A 113 -12.17 -29.33 -4.27
N LEU A 114 -13.19 -28.54 -3.93
CA LEU A 114 -13.10 -27.54 -2.87
C LEU A 114 -12.80 -28.19 -1.52
N ILE A 115 -13.53 -29.26 -1.14
CA ILE A 115 -13.29 -29.98 0.13
C ILE A 115 -11.83 -30.41 0.22
N PHE A 116 -11.29 -31.01 -0.85
CA PHE A 116 -9.89 -31.39 -0.91
C PHE A 116 -8.96 -30.19 -0.75
N SER A 117 -9.21 -29.10 -1.49
CA SER A 117 -8.39 -27.88 -1.44
C SER A 117 -8.44 -27.22 -0.07
N VAL A 118 -9.62 -27.21 0.60
CA VAL A 118 -9.79 -26.66 1.95
C VAL A 118 -9.00 -27.48 2.97
N SER A 119 -9.06 -28.81 2.90
CA SER A 119 -8.32 -29.68 3.84
C SER A 119 -6.81 -29.47 3.71
N VAL A 120 -6.27 -29.49 2.50
CA VAL A 120 -4.84 -29.25 2.26
C VAL A 120 -4.46 -27.79 2.59
N GLY A 121 -5.32 -26.84 2.24
CA GLY A 121 -5.11 -25.40 2.47
C GLY A 121 -5.05 -25.04 3.95
N ILE A 122 -5.89 -25.66 4.80
CA ILE A 122 -5.82 -25.45 6.26
C ILE A 122 -4.51 -26.01 6.84
N LEU A 123 -4.08 -27.20 6.41
CA LEU A 123 -2.82 -27.79 6.86
C LEU A 123 -1.62 -26.90 6.51
N LEU A 124 -1.55 -26.40 5.28
CA LEU A 124 -0.52 -25.43 4.87
C LEU A 124 -0.70 -24.09 5.59
N GLY A 125 -1.93 -23.66 5.82
CA GLY A 125 -2.27 -22.44 6.54
C GLY A 125 -1.78 -22.44 7.99
N MET A 126 -1.82 -23.58 8.67
CA MET A 126 -1.22 -23.74 10.01
C MET A 126 0.30 -23.49 9.99
N ILE A 127 1.00 -23.94 8.95
CA ILE A 127 2.44 -23.69 8.80
C ILE A 127 2.71 -22.20 8.54
N VAL A 128 1.95 -21.60 7.61
CA VAL A 128 2.11 -20.16 7.29
C VAL A 128 1.72 -19.28 8.47
N SER A 129 0.75 -19.66 9.29
CA SER A 129 0.37 -18.91 10.50
C SER A 129 1.52 -18.81 11.50
N GLN A 130 2.39 -19.82 11.60
CA GLN A 130 3.59 -19.77 12.43
C GLN A 130 4.60 -18.73 11.95
N VAL A 131 4.72 -18.55 10.64
CA VAL A 131 5.59 -17.49 10.08
C VAL A 131 5.05 -16.11 10.46
N ILE A 132 3.72 -15.91 10.40
CA ILE A 132 3.10 -14.64 10.77
C ILE A 132 3.24 -14.40 12.28
N THR A 133 3.08 -15.44 13.10
CA THR A 133 3.32 -15.37 14.56
C THR A 133 4.77 -15.02 14.87
N ALA A 134 5.74 -15.60 14.16
CA ALA A 134 7.14 -15.24 14.31
C ALA A 134 7.41 -13.77 13.95
N MET A 135 6.78 -13.26 12.89
CA MET A 135 6.85 -11.84 12.53
C MET A 135 6.22 -10.92 13.59
N LEU A 136 5.13 -11.37 14.21
CA LEU A 136 4.47 -10.64 15.28
C LEU A 136 5.36 -10.56 16.52
N LEU A 137 5.86 -11.69 17.01
CA LEU A 137 6.75 -11.75 18.18
C LEU A 137 8.03 -10.94 17.96
N ALA A 138 8.62 -11.04 16.76
CA ALA A 138 9.77 -10.21 16.40
C ALA A 138 9.46 -8.69 16.43
N SER A 139 8.22 -8.27 16.18
CA SER A 139 7.81 -6.86 16.29
C SER A 139 7.71 -6.39 17.75
N PHE A 140 7.48 -7.31 18.69
CA PHE A 140 7.50 -7.05 20.13
C PHE A 140 8.87 -7.34 20.78
N GLY A 141 9.88 -7.71 19.99
CA GLY A 141 11.20 -8.07 20.53
C GLY A 141 11.27 -9.44 21.24
N GLU A 142 10.20 -10.23 21.17
CA GLU A 142 10.08 -11.51 21.87
C GLU A 142 10.65 -12.67 21.04
N PRO A 143 11.30 -13.66 21.70
CA PRO A 143 11.84 -14.81 21.00
C PRO A 143 10.73 -15.73 20.50
N TYR A 144 10.83 -16.17 19.24
CA TYR A 144 9.89 -17.12 18.67
C TYR A 144 10.26 -18.56 19.03
N ALA A 145 9.30 -19.31 19.60
CA ALA A 145 9.37 -20.74 19.75
C ALA A 145 8.27 -21.42 18.92
N PHE A 146 8.65 -22.41 18.11
CA PHE A 146 7.67 -23.14 17.28
C PHE A 146 6.69 -23.90 18.18
N SER A 147 5.39 -23.63 18.02
CA SER A 147 4.31 -24.35 18.69
C SER A 147 3.24 -24.76 17.68
N TRP A 148 2.86 -26.04 17.70
CA TRP A 148 1.79 -26.51 16.82
C TRP A 148 0.43 -26.05 17.38
N SER A 149 -0.14 -24.99 16.81
CA SER A 149 -1.39 -24.40 17.28
C SER A 149 -2.54 -24.72 16.32
N PHE A 150 -3.63 -25.24 16.84
CA PHE A 150 -4.87 -25.51 16.13
C PHE A 150 -5.96 -24.56 16.63
N PHE A 151 -6.58 -23.83 15.72
CA PHE A 151 -7.61 -22.84 16.04
C PHE A 151 -8.97 -23.29 15.49
N PRO A 152 -9.85 -23.91 16.30
CA PRO A 152 -11.14 -24.46 15.83
C PRO A 152 -12.09 -23.40 15.26
N ASP A 153 -12.14 -22.22 15.86
CA ASP A 153 -12.93 -21.08 15.44
C ASP A 153 -12.49 -20.60 14.04
N THR A 154 -11.19 -20.49 13.81
CA THR A 154 -10.60 -20.14 12.53
C THR A 154 -10.89 -21.17 11.45
N VAL A 155 -10.81 -22.47 11.77
CA VAL A 155 -11.19 -23.55 10.85
C VAL A 155 -12.66 -23.43 10.44
N LEU A 156 -13.56 -23.24 11.42
CA LEU A 156 -14.99 -23.14 11.16
C LEU A 156 -15.31 -21.94 10.26
N LEU A 157 -14.73 -20.76 10.55
CA LEU A 157 -14.92 -19.56 9.74
C LEU A 157 -14.36 -19.73 8.33
N THR A 158 -13.17 -20.33 8.20
CA THR A 158 -12.54 -20.60 6.89
C THR A 158 -13.39 -21.53 6.05
N VAL A 159 -13.81 -22.68 6.60
CA VAL A 159 -14.68 -23.64 5.90
C VAL A 159 -16.00 -22.96 5.53
N GLY A 160 -16.63 -22.24 6.46
CA GLY A 160 -17.89 -21.52 6.23
C GLY A 160 -17.78 -20.50 5.09
N PHE A 161 -16.72 -19.66 5.10
CA PHE A 161 -16.49 -18.67 4.04
C PHE A 161 -16.35 -19.32 2.65
N PHE A 162 -15.48 -20.32 2.51
CA PHE A 162 -15.24 -20.95 1.21
C PHE A 162 -16.44 -21.75 0.72
N VAL A 163 -17.22 -22.40 1.60
CA VAL A 163 -18.48 -23.08 1.25
C VAL A 163 -19.51 -22.08 0.77
N ILE A 164 -19.71 -20.96 1.46
CA ILE A 164 -20.65 -19.92 1.05
C ILE A 164 -20.23 -19.33 -0.31
N CYS A 165 -18.95 -18.99 -0.50
CA CYS A 165 -18.44 -18.51 -1.77
C CYS A 165 -18.70 -19.50 -2.91
N GLN A 166 -18.46 -20.80 -2.69
CA GLN A 166 -18.69 -21.83 -3.69
C GLN A 166 -20.16 -22.00 -4.04
N ILE A 167 -21.07 -21.90 -3.05
CA ILE A 167 -22.52 -21.95 -3.30
C ILE A 167 -22.95 -20.75 -4.14
N LEU A 168 -22.52 -19.53 -3.79
CA LEU A 168 -22.86 -18.32 -4.55
C LEU A 168 -22.38 -18.39 -6.00
N VAL A 169 -21.12 -18.79 -6.20
CA VAL A 169 -20.54 -18.94 -7.54
C VAL A 169 -21.17 -20.08 -8.30
N GLY A 170 -21.44 -21.21 -7.64
CA GLY A 170 -22.05 -22.39 -8.23
C GLY A 170 -23.47 -22.13 -8.73
N VAL A 171 -24.31 -21.47 -7.94
CA VAL A 171 -25.65 -21.04 -8.37
C VAL A 171 -25.56 -20.12 -9.59
N GLY A 172 -24.59 -19.20 -9.63
CA GLY A 172 -24.32 -18.37 -10.79
C GLY A 172 -23.98 -19.19 -12.05
N ASN A 173 -23.11 -20.19 -11.91
CA ASN A 173 -22.69 -21.07 -13.01
C ASN A 173 -23.84 -21.93 -13.54
N VAL A 174 -24.65 -22.50 -12.65
CA VAL A 174 -25.87 -23.27 -13.04
C VAL A 174 -26.83 -22.38 -13.83
N ARG A 175 -27.07 -21.14 -13.39
CA ARG A 175 -27.91 -20.17 -14.12
C ARG A 175 -27.36 -19.84 -15.50
N ILE A 176 -26.07 -19.73 -15.66
CA ILE A 176 -25.42 -19.46 -16.96
C ILE A 176 -25.62 -20.65 -17.90
N LEU A 177 -25.38 -21.88 -17.42
CA LEU A 177 -25.58 -23.09 -18.22
C LEU A 177 -27.04 -23.26 -18.66
N ASN A 178 -28.01 -23.04 -17.78
CA ASN A 178 -29.42 -23.14 -18.10
C ASN A 178 -29.90 -22.15 -19.18
N LYS A 179 -29.22 -21.03 -19.33
CA LYS A 179 -29.51 -19.98 -20.33
C LYS A 179 -28.75 -20.17 -21.64
N SER A 180 -27.69 -20.99 -21.67
CA SER A 180 -26.85 -21.17 -22.86
C SER A 180 -27.52 -22.12 -23.87
N ARG A 181 -27.40 -21.80 -25.17
CA ARG A 181 -27.87 -22.66 -26.25
C ARG A 181 -26.83 -23.75 -26.52
N ILE A 182 -27.30 -24.99 -26.81
CA ILE A 182 -26.39 -26.13 -27.11
C ILE A 182 -25.44 -25.78 -28.29
N ILE A 183 -25.98 -25.13 -29.31
CA ILE A 183 -25.17 -24.70 -30.48
C ILE A 183 -24.10 -23.71 -30.11
N GLU A 184 -24.33 -22.81 -29.15
CA GLU A 184 -23.34 -21.87 -28.67
C GLU A 184 -22.20 -22.57 -27.90
N LEU A 185 -22.55 -23.63 -27.14
CA LEU A 185 -21.57 -24.44 -26.40
C LEU A 185 -20.71 -25.27 -27.39
N MET A 186 -21.29 -25.83 -28.45
CA MET A 186 -20.56 -26.59 -29.47
C MET A 186 -19.64 -25.70 -30.32
N THR A 187 -20.08 -24.48 -30.67
CA THR A 187 -19.36 -23.56 -31.57
C THR A 187 -18.47 -22.57 -30.85
N ALA A 188 -18.44 -22.57 -29.50
CA ALA A 188 -17.72 -21.61 -28.67
C ALA A 188 -16.24 -21.43 -29.10
N ASN A 189 -15.56 -22.49 -29.53
CA ASN A 189 -14.16 -22.45 -29.97
C ASN A 189 -13.98 -21.99 -31.43
N ARG A 190 -15.05 -21.86 -32.21
CA ARG A 190 -15.00 -21.44 -33.62
C ARG A 190 -15.47 -20.01 -33.84
N GLN A 191 -15.92 -19.32 -32.81
CA GLN A 191 -16.37 -17.94 -32.92
C GLN A 191 -15.18 -17.02 -33.17
N ASN A 192 -15.32 -16.14 -34.18
CA ASN A 192 -14.33 -15.11 -34.46
C ASN A 192 -14.34 -14.02 -33.40
N GLU A 193 -13.17 -13.59 -32.97
CA GLU A 193 -13.02 -12.50 -31.99
C GLU A 193 -13.28 -11.13 -32.64
N LYS A 194 -13.81 -10.18 -31.85
CA LYS A 194 -14.12 -8.84 -32.34
C LYS A 194 -12.82 -8.05 -32.58
N PRO A 195 -12.71 -7.28 -33.68
CA PRO A 195 -11.54 -6.46 -33.94
C PRO A 195 -11.38 -5.32 -32.91
N LEU A 196 -10.13 -4.89 -32.65
CA LEU A 196 -9.78 -3.92 -31.59
C LEU A 196 -10.54 -2.60 -31.72
N HIS A 197 -10.69 -2.04 -32.93
CA HIS A 197 -11.37 -0.77 -33.17
C HIS A 197 -12.91 -0.79 -32.94
N LYS A 198 -13.52 -1.96 -32.74
CA LYS A 198 -14.93 -2.10 -32.34
C LYS A 198 -15.12 -2.24 -30.83
N SER A 199 -14.04 -2.22 -30.07
CA SER A 199 -14.11 -2.28 -28.60
C SER A 199 -14.54 -0.92 -28.04
N ARG A 200 -15.56 -0.90 -27.17
CA ARG A 200 -16.13 0.33 -26.58
C ARG A 200 -15.55 0.69 -25.21
N TRP A 201 -14.72 -0.17 -24.61
CA TRP A 201 -14.24 0.05 -23.26
C TRP A 201 -13.29 1.27 -23.15
N MET A 202 -12.38 1.46 -24.10
CA MET A 202 -11.44 2.58 -24.07
C MET A 202 -12.12 3.93 -24.32
N PRO A 203 -13.05 4.09 -25.29
CA PRO A 203 -13.88 5.30 -25.39
C PRO A 203 -14.64 5.64 -24.11
N MET A 204 -15.17 4.65 -23.37
CA MET A 204 -15.82 4.90 -22.06
C MET A 204 -14.84 5.44 -21.03
N ILE A 205 -13.63 4.89 -20.95
CA ILE A 205 -12.57 5.39 -20.06
C ILE A 205 -12.18 6.83 -20.43
N CYS A 206 -12.09 7.17 -21.72
CA CYS A 206 -11.81 8.54 -22.16
C CYS A 206 -12.91 9.52 -21.73
N ILE A 207 -14.19 9.13 -21.77
CA ILE A 207 -15.30 9.95 -21.29
C ILE A 207 -15.18 10.15 -19.77
N PHE A 208 -14.92 9.08 -19.04
CA PHE A 208 -14.76 9.14 -17.58
C PHE A 208 -13.59 10.05 -17.18
N TYR A 209 -12.47 9.94 -17.90
CA TYR A 209 -11.33 10.83 -17.73
C TYR A 209 -11.64 12.28 -18.05
N GLY A 210 -12.45 12.55 -19.07
CA GLY A 210 -12.94 13.91 -19.38
C GLY A 210 -13.78 14.52 -18.25
N ILE A 211 -14.62 13.72 -17.59
CA ILE A 211 -15.39 14.15 -16.40
C ILE A 211 -14.43 14.44 -15.23
N LEU A 212 -13.40 13.63 -15.04
CA LEU A 212 -12.37 13.84 -14.03
C LEU A 212 -11.63 15.18 -14.26
N LEU A 213 -11.26 15.47 -15.50
CA LEU A 213 -10.61 16.75 -15.86
C LEU A 213 -11.49 17.96 -15.58
N LEU A 214 -12.81 17.85 -15.80
CA LEU A 214 -13.78 18.90 -15.42
C LEU A 214 -13.78 19.11 -13.91
N TRP A 215 -13.79 18.05 -13.13
CA TRP A 215 -13.73 18.13 -11.66
C TRP A 215 -12.40 18.73 -11.17
N MET A 216 -11.27 18.33 -11.77
CA MET A 216 -9.97 18.96 -11.47
C MET A 216 -9.98 20.47 -11.75
N LEU A 217 -10.58 20.91 -12.86
CA LEU A 217 -10.69 22.33 -13.20
C LEU A 217 -11.58 23.08 -12.20
N GLU A 218 -12.70 22.50 -11.75
CA GLU A 218 -13.55 23.07 -10.72
C GLU A 218 -12.75 23.26 -9.41
N VAL A 219 -12.07 22.22 -8.95
CA VAL A 219 -11.24 22.29 -7.74
C VAL A 219 -10.13 23.34 -7.92
N GLY A 220 -9.40 23.32 -9.03
CA GLY A 220 -8.28 24.23 -9.29
C GLY A 220 -8.69 25.69 -9.44
N THR A 221 -9.85 25.98 -10.03
CA THR A 221 -10.29 27.36 -10.29
C THR A 221 -11.13 27.94 -9.16
N VAL A 222 -12.03 27.14 -8.56
CA VAL A 222 -12.99 27.64 -7.57
C VAL A 222 -12.41 27.58 -6.16
N LYS A 223 -11.87 26.42 -5.76
CA LYS A 223 -11.37 26.25 -4.40
C LYS A 223 -10.02 26.90 -4.13
N TYR A 224 -9.15 27.01 -5.16
CA TYR A 224 -7.79 27.54 -5.02
C TYR A 224 -7.63 28.98 -5.46
N HIS A 225 -8.64 29.63 -5.97
CA HIS A 225 -8.59 31.05 -6.30
C HIS A 225 -8.18 31.91 -5.09
N PHE A 226 -8.52 31.47 -3.89
CA PHE A 226 -8.21 32.16 -2.63
C PHE A 226 -6.70 32.10 -2.25
N TYR A 227 -5.96 31.10 -2.72
CA TYR A 227 -4.54 30.91 -2.39
C TYR A 227 -3.60 31.54 -3.42
N PHE A 228 -4.14 32.13 -4.48
CA PHE A 228 -3.35 32.80 -5.50
C PHE A 228 -3.13 34.26 -5.15
N ASP A 229 -2.36 34.49 -4.08
CA ASP A 229 -1.85 35.84 -3.78
C ASP A 229 -0.58 36.11 -4.62
N SER A 230 -0.40 37.37 -5.05
CA SER A 230 0.79 37.84 -5.76
C SER A 230 2.10 37.64 -5.01
N ARG A 231 2.05 37.39 -3.72
CA ARG A 231 3.17 37.16 -2.80
C ARG A 231 3.81 35.78 -2.90
N HIS A 232 3.11 34.77 -3.43
CA HIS A 232 3.66 33.42 -3.50
C HIS A 232 4.86 33.30 -4.45
N PRO A 233 5.86 32.43 -4.12
CA PRO A 233 7.04 32.22 -4.94
C PRO A 233 6.71 31.60 -6.30
N LEU A 234 7.64 31.73 -7.25
CA LEU A 234 7.46 31.27 -8.62
C LEU A 234 7.05 29.80 -8.76
N PRO A 235 7.59 28.82 -8.00
CA PRO A 235 7.19 27.41 -8.09
C PRO A 235 5.70 27.20 -7.80
N VAL A 236 5.17 27.88 -6.77
CA VAL A 236 3.74 27.80 -6.39
C VAL A 236 2.85 28.38 -7.51
N LYS A 237 3.24 29.49 -8.12
CA LYS A 237 2.54 30.09 -9.27
C LYS A 237 2.53 29.14 -10.47
N LEU A 238 3.65 28.50 -10.79
CA LEU A 238 3.75 27.54 -11.89
C LEU A 238 2.88 26.30 -11.62
N MET A 239 2.83 25.80 -10.39
CA MET A 239 1.95 24.71 -9.99
C MET A 239 0.49 25.08 -10.19
N TYR A 240 0.07 26.24 -9.72
CA TYR A 240 -1.31 26.73 -9.88
C TYR A 240 -1.71 26.80 -11.36
N TRP A 241 -0.91 27.47 -12.18
CA TRP A 241 -1.17 27.56 -13.61
C TRP A 241 -1.14 26.19 -14.29
N GLY A 242 -0.27 25.27 -13.85
CA GLY A 242 -0.23 23.89 -14.31
C GLY A 242 -1.52 23.14 -14.01
N ASN A 243 -2.07 23.31 -12.81
CA ASN A 243 -3.33 22.68 -12.39
C ASN A 243 -4.57 23.20 -13.13
N VAL A 244 -4.50 24.40 -13.72
CA VAL A 244 -5.60 24.95 -14.51
C VAL A 244 -5.35 24.73 -16.02
N LEU A 245 -4.16 25.06 -16.51
CA LEU A 245 -3.84 25.06 -17.93
C LEU A 245 -3.79 23.65 -18.53
N PHE A 246 -3.10 22.71 -17.86
CA PHE A 246 -2.93 21.37 -18.42
C PHE A 246 -4.24 20.57 -18.48
N PRO A 247 -5.07 20.52 -17.42
CA PRO A 247 -6.39 19.91 -17.52
C PRO A 247 -7.30 20.59 -18.55
N ALA A 248 -7.25 21.93 -18.66
CA ALA A 248 -8.04 22.66 -19.65
C ALA A 248 -7.65 22.32 -21.09
N LEU A 249 -6.34 22.33 -21.41
CA LEU A 249 -5.84 21.95 -22.72
C LEU A 249 -6.16 20.48 -23.05
N THR A 250 -6.01 19.59 -22.08
CA THR A 250 -6.32 18.16 -22.23
C THR A 250 -7.82 17.95 -22.46
N LEU A 251 -8.66 18.68 -21.75
CA LEU A 251 -10.11 18.65 -21.94
C LEU A 251 -10.52 19.19 -23.30
N LEU A 252 -9.95 20.32 -23.75
CA LEU A 252 -10.17 20.84 -25.10
C LEU A 252 -9.77 19.80 -26.17
N TRP A 253 -8.65 19.14 -26.01
CA TRP A 253 -8.25 18.03 -26.89
C TRP A 253 -9.23 16.86 -26.81
N ALA A 254 -9.74 16.51 -25.63
CA ALA A 254 -10.74 15.46 -25.45
C ALA A 254 -12.02 15.76 -26.22
N ILE A 255 -12.52 17.00 -26.11
CA ILE A 255 -13.74 17.46 -26.82
C ILE A 255 -13.50 17.55 -28.33
N ALA A 256 -12.44 18.23 -28.75
CA ALA A 256 -12.09 18.38 -30.17
C ALA A 256 -11.88 17.02 -30.84
N GLY A 257 -11.17 16.11 -30.16
CA GLY A 257 -10.93 14.77 -30.64
C GLY A 257 -12.17 13.90 -30.68
N ALA A 258 -13.12 14.07 -29.74
CA ALA A 258 -14.41 13.37 -29.79
C ALA A 258 -15.21 13.76 -31.06
N VAL A 259 -15.12 15.03 -31.52
CA VAL A 259 -15.73 15.49 -32.75
C VAL A 259 -14.95 15.07 -34.00
N LEU A 260 -13.62 15.16 -33.94
CA LEU A 260 -12.72 14.95 -35.09
C LEU A 260 -12.15 13.52 -35.18
N HIS A 261 -12.50 12.58 -34.28
CA HIS A 261 -11.91 11.25 -34.19
C HIS A 261 -11.96 10.44 -35.50
N ARG A 262 -12.99 10.65 -36.35
CA ARG A 262 -13.12 10.02 -37.65
C ARG A 262 -12.06 10.47 -38.66
N LYS A 263 -11.55 11.72 -38.55
CA LYS A 263 -10.52 12.30 -39.41
C LYS A 263 -9.10 11.99 -38.87
N ILE A 264 -8.89 12.10 -37.57
CA ILE A 264 -7.57 11.98 -36.92
C ILE A 264 -7.18 10.52 -36.68
N GLY A 265 -8.17 9.64 -36.44
CA GLY A 265 -7.97 8.25 -36.02
C GLY A 265 -7.82 8.11 -34.50
N PHE A 266 -8.48 7.09 -33.94
CA PHE A 266 -8.58 6.91 -32.47
C PHE A 266 -7.22 6.77 -31.75
N SER A 267 -6.22 6.12 -32.37
CA SER A 267 -4.89 5.97 -31.76
C SER A 267 -4.16 7.30 -31.60
N ARG A 268 -4.23 8.20 -32.60
CA ARG A 268 -3.61 9.54 -32.51
C ARG A 268 -4.34 10.43 -31.49
N TYR A 269 -5.67 10.34 -31.47
CA TYR A 269 -6.48 11.00 -30.42
C TYR A 269 -6.06 10.56 -29.03
N LEU A 270 -5.89 9.26 -28.81
CA LEU A 270 -5.48 8.70 -27.52
C LEU A 270 -4.04 9.07 -27.16
N CYS A 271 -3.11 9.18 -28.14
CA CYS A 271 -1.76 9.69 -27.88
C CYS A 271 -1.78 11.13 -27.34
N GLY A 272 -2.63 11.99 -27.89
CA GLY A 272 -2.78 13.37 -27.39
C GLY A 272 -3.36 13.40 -25.98
N LEU A 273 -4.37 12.58 -25.68
CA LEU A 273 -4.90 12.45 -24.31
C LEU A 273 -3.85 11.90 -23.34
N LEU A 274 -3.04 10.92 -23.76
CA LEU A 274 -1.96 10.38 -22.93
C LEU A 274 -0.89 11.45 -22.62
N ALA A 275 -0.51 12.25 -23.64
CA ALA A 275 0.42 13.36 -23.41
C ALA A 275 -0.17 14.40 -22.44
N GLY A 276 -1.45 14.72 -22.59
CA GLY A 276 -2.16 15.58 -21.66
C GLY A 276 -2.20 15.01 -20.22
N ALA A 277 -2.46 13.71 -20.06
CA ALA A 277 -2.45 13.05 -18.76
C ALA A 277 -1.07 13.10 -18.10
N VAL A 278 0.00 12.88 -18.83
CA VAL A 278 1.38 13.00 -18.30
C VAL A 278 1.68 14.45 -17.87
N LEU A 279 1.17 15.45 -18.59
CA LEU A 279 1.34 16.85 -18.20
C LEU A 279 0.50 17.22 -16.98
N THR A 280 -0.72 16.68 -16.84
CA THR A 280 -1.58 16.90 -15.66
C THR A 280 -1.04 16.21 -14.40
N ALA A 281 -0.29 15.11 -14.56
CA ALA A 281 0.36 14.43 -13.44
C ALA A 281 1.41 15.33 -12.74
N ILE A 282 2.13 16.18 -13.48
CA ILE A 282 3.21 17.01 -12.92
C ILE A 282 2.72 17.90 -11.77
N PRO A 283 1.72 18.80 -11.93
CA PRO A 283 1.26 19.63 -10.83
C PRO A 283 0.56 18.82 -9.72
N ILE A 284 -0.09 17.70 -10.05
CA ILE A 284 -0.74 16.84 -9.05
C ILE A 284 0.31 16.30 -8.07
N PHE A 285 1.43 15.77 -8.58
CA PHE A 285 2.46 15.20 -7.73
C PHE A 285 3.38 16.24 -7.09
N SER A 286 3.48 17.47 -7.63
CA SER A 286 4.26 18.54 -7.00
C SER A 286 3.54 19.22 -5.83
N ILE A 287 2.23 19.03 -5.66
CA ILE A 287 1.45 19.76 -4.65
C ILE A 287 1.89 19.42 -3.22
N ALA A 288 2.16 18.16 -2.93
CA ALA A 288 2.58 17.72 -1.59
C ALA A 288 3.95 18.27 -1.22
N GLU A 289 4.90 18.29 -2.17
CA GLU A 289 6.23 18.86 -1.97
C GLU A 289 6.18 20.37 -1.75
N LEU A 290 5.35 21.07 -2.51
CA LEU A 290 5.19 22.51 -2.39
C LEU A 290 4.43 22.90 -1.10
N GLU A 291 3.47 22.07 -0.66
CA GLU A 291 2.82 22.25 0.63
C GLU A 291 3.85 22.14 1.77
N LYS A 292 4.70 21.11 1.73
CA LYS A 292 5.77 20.91 2.73
C LYS A 292 6.78 22.06 2.71
N ALA A 293 7.18 22.54 1.53
CA ALA A 293 8.20 23.56 1.39
C ALA A 293 7.72 25.00 1.69
N TYR A 294 6.44 25.32 1.44
CA TYR A 294 5.93 26.69 1.49
C TYR A 294 4.73 26.87 2.43
N PHE A 295 4.33 25.84 3.17
CA PHE A 295 3.21 25.86 4.12
C PHE A 295 1.96 26.56 3.56
N LEU A 296 1.48 26.08 2.40
CA LEU A 296 0.38 26.72 1.67
C LEU A 296 -0.97 26.63 2.40
N GLY A 297 -1.05 25.85 3.47
CA GLY A 297 -2.22 25.72 4.32
C GLY A 297 -3.36 24.91 3.69
N PHE A 298 -3.05 23.96 2.82
CA PHE A 298 -4.07 23.06 2.27
C PHE A 298 -4.63 22.15 3.35
N ASP A 299 -5.95 22.10 3.44
CA ASP A 299 -6.62 21.18 4.35
C ASP A 299 -6.52 19.72 3.88
N ALA A 300 -6.64 18.77 4.84
CA ALA A 300 -6.58 17.34 4.54
C ALA A 300 -7.58 16.87 3.47
N PRO A 301 -8.85 17.34 3.41
CA PRO A 301 -9.78 17.01 2.34
C PRO A 301 -9.26 17.39 0.95
N THR A 302 -8.56 18.49 0.85
CA THR A 302 -7.97 19.00 -0.39
C THR A 302 -6.81 18.13 -0.88
N LEU A 303 -5.85 17.81 -0.02
CA LEU A 303 -4.76 16.90 -0.35
C LEU A 303 -5.28 15.52 -0.77
N ASN A 304 -6.33 15.02 -0.10
CA ASN A 304 -6.99 13.78 -0.46
C ASN A 304 -7.64 13.82 -1.86
N GLN A 305 -8.20 14.97 -2.29
CA GLN A 305 -8.72 15.12 -3.65
C GLN A 305 -7.61 15.03 -4.70
N TYR A 306 -6.45 15.66 -4.46
CA TYR A 306 -5.30 15.55 -5.36
C TYR A 306 -4.73 14.14 -5.42
N LEU A 307 -4.66 13.44 -4.29
CA LEU A 307 -4.29 12.02 -4.26
C LEU A 307 -5.23 11.18 -5.14
N LEU A 308 -6.54 11.41 -5.03
CA LEU A 308 -7.53 10.72 -5.85
C LEU A 308 -7.37 11.04 -7.34
N PHE A 309 -7.11 12.30 -7.70
CA PHE A 309 -6.81 12.68 -9.08
C PHE A 309 -5.55 11.98 -9.59
N GLY A 310 -4.48 11.93 -8.79
CA GLY A 310 -3.24 11.24 -9.15
C GLY A 310 -3.44 9.75 -9.41
N VAL A 311 -4.18 9.06 -8.54
CA VAL A 311 -4.53 7.64 -8.73
C VAL A 311 -5.34 7.43 -10.01
N ALA A 312 -6.35 8.26 -10.25
CA ALA A 312 -7.20 8.14 -11.44
C ALA A 312 -6.42 8.46 -12.74
N ASP A 313 -5.51 9.41 -12.69
CA ASP A 313 -4.63 9.77 -13.80
C ASP A 313 -3.66 8.62 -14.15
N ILE A 314 -3.02 8.00 -13.16
CA ILE A 314 -2.20 6.80 -13.33
C ILE A 314 -3.01 5.65 -13.96
N LEU A 315 -4.25 5.41 -13.48
CA LEU A 315 -5.12 4.38 -14.05
C LEU A 315 -5.46 4.66 -15.52
N PHE A 316 -5.69 5.93 -15.86
CA PHE A 316 -5.89 6.34 -17.26
C PHE A 316 -4.63 6.12 -18.10
N ILE A 317 -3.46 6.57 -17.61
CA ILE A 317 -2.16 6.40 -18.28
C ILE A 317 -1.89 4.91 -18.56
N ILE A 318 -2.03 4.03 -17.57
CA ILE A 318 -1.86 2.57 -17.76
C ILE A 318 -2.80 2.05 -18.83
N SER A 319 -4.08 2.46 -18.78
CA SER A 319 -5.10 2.02 -19.75
C SER A 319 -4.78 2.46 -21.17
N ALA A 320 -4.35 3.71 -21.33
CA ALA A 320 -3.96 4.29 -22.61
C ALA A 320 -2.68 3.63 -23.18
N VAL A 321 -1.66 3.46 -22.33
CA VAL A 321 -0.40 2.79 -22.72
C VAL A 321 -0.66 1.36 -23.17
N MET A 322 -1.48 0.59 -22.43
CA MET A 322 -1.81 -0.79 -22.80
C MET A 322 -2.58 -0.87 -24.11
N TYR A 323 -3.52 0.06 -24.35
CA TYR A 323 -4.24 0.12 -25.62
C TYR A 323 -3.30 0.49 -26.78
N LEU A 324 -2.48 1.53 -26.61
CA LEU A 324 -1.54 2.01 -27.63
C LEU A 324 -0.44 1.00 -27.93
N SER A 325 0.07 0.28 -26.92
CA SER A 325 1.06 -0.80 -27.11
C SER A 325 0.51 -1.90 -28.01
N ASN A 326 -0.75 -2.29 -27.80
CA ASN A 326 -1.43 -3.27 -28.64
C ASN A 326 -1.66 -2.74 -30.07
N ALA A 327 -2.04 -1.47 -30.21
CA ALA A 327 -2.20 -0.83 -31.52
C ALA A 327 -0.85 -0.69 -32.25
N ALA A 328 0.21 -0.34 -31.53
CA ALA A 328 1.57 -0.24 -32.05
C ALA A 328 2.10 -1.58 -32.54
N LEU A 329 1.83 -2.68 -31.83
CA LEU A 329 2.21 -4.02 -32.23
C LEU A 329 1.53 -4.43 -33.54
N LEU A 330 0.27 -4.04 -33.77
CA LEU A 330 -0.42 -4.24 -35.05
C LEU A 330 0.21 -3.42 -36.16
N TYR A 331 0.51 -2.14 -35.92
CA TYR A 331 1.16 -1.26 -36.89
C TYR A 331 2.57 -1.77 -37.25
N TRP A 332 3.36 -2.19 -36.25
CA TRP A 332 4.70 -2.74 -36.46
C TRP A 332 4.69 -4.01 -37.32
N LYS A 333 3.68 -4.88 -37.16
CA LYS A 333 3.45 -6.06 -38.03
C LYS A 333 3.27 -5.66 -39.49
N GLU A 334 2.48 -4.61 -39.74
CA GLU A 334 2.10 -4.21 -41.10
C GLU A 334 3.17 -3.37 -41.82
N SER A 335 4.11 -2.78 -41.07
CA SER A 335 5.09 -1.81 -41.56
C SER A 335 6.13 -2.40 -42.52
N LYS A 336 6.45 -3.71 -42.47
CA LYS A 336 7.43 -4.38 -43.34
C LYS A 336 6.96 -5.78 -43.77
N VAL A 337 6.83 -5.99 -45.08
CA VAL A 337 6.42 -7.26 -45.70
C VAL A 337 7.40 -8.40 -45.36
N SER A 338 8.72 -8.17 -45.43
CA SER A 338 9.75 -9.13 -45.05
C SER A 338 9.61 -9.70 -43.64
N ARG A 339 9.24 -8.83 -42.65
CA ARG A 339 9.02 -9.22 -41.25
C ARG A 339 7.77 -10.08 -41.07
N LYS A 340 6.72 -9.78 -41.87
CA LYS A 340 5.44 -10.49 -41.81
C LYS A 340 5.56 -11.94 -42.26
N TYR A 341 6.38 -12.20 -43.29
CA TYR A 341 6.49 -13.52 -43.92
C TYR A 341 7.74 -14.33 -43.53
N HIS A 342 8.50 -13.87 -42.52
CA HIS A 342 9.67 -14.58 -42.02
C HIS A 342 9.26 -15.76 -41.12
N ASN A 343 9.59 -17.01 -41.55
CA ASN A 343 9.34 -18.26 -40.81
C ASN A 343 7.90 -18.33 -40.20
N THR A 344 7.79 -18.62 -38.91
CA THR A 344 6.51 -18.73 -38.15
C THR A 344 5.88 -17.41 -37.78
N SER A 345 6.49 -16.25 -38.14
CA SER A 345 6.04 -14.91 -37.73
C SER A 345 4.63 -14.58 -38.21
N LEU A 346 4.24 -15.01 -39.41
CA LEU A 346 2.87 -14.81 -39.92
C LEU A 346 1.81 -15.42 -39.01
N PHE A 347 2.07 -16.64 -38.52
CA PHE A 347 1.18 -17.33 -37.61
C PHE A 347 1.13 -16.64 -36.23
N LEU A 348 2.30 -16.29 -35.66
CA LEU A 348 2.42 -15.58 -34.41
C LEU A 348 1.63 -14.25 -34.42
N PHE A 349 1.89 -13.42 -35.44
CA PHE A 349 1.21 -12.15 -35.60
C PHE A 349 -0.29 -12.30 -35.91
N GLY A 350 -0.68 -13.34 -36.63
CA GLY A 350 -2.08 -13.67 -36.89
C GLY A 350 -2.83 -13.95 -35.57
N GLN A 351 -2.23 -14.76 -34.70
CA GLN A 351 -2.78 -15.07 -33.39
C GLN A 351 -2.81 -13.86 -32.45
N LEU A 352 -1.71 -13.11 -32.37
CA LEU A 352 -1.66 -11.90 -31.57
C LEU A 352 -2.73 -10.90 -32.00
N SER A 353 -2.86 -10.62 -33.30
CA SER A 353 -3.82 -9.64 -33.81
C SER A 353 -5.29 -10.01 -33.59
N SER A 354 -5.63 -11.31 -33.70
CA SER A 354 -7.02 -11.76 -33.48
C SER A 354 -7.49 -11.59 -32.04
N LYS A 355 -6.54 -11.65 -31.07
CA LYS A 355 -6.86 -11.63 -29.63
C LYS A 355 -6.63 -10.30 -28.97
N LEU A 356 -5.89 -9.37 -29.59
CA LEU A 356 -5.58 -8.07 -28.99
C LEU A 356 -6.83 -7.28 -28.59
N ALA A 357 -7.91 -7.37 -29.37
CA ALA A 357 -9.15 -6.68 -29.07
C ALA A 357 -9.84 -7.20 -27.80
N THR A 358 -9.85 -8.51 -27.63
CA THR A 358 -10.56 -9.16 -26.51
C THR A 358 -9.74 -9.13 -25.23
N ASN A 359 -8.43 -9.28 -25.33
CA ASN A 359 -7.54 -9.43 -24.19
C ASN A 359 -6.98 -8.11 -23.67
N THR A 360 -6.99 -6.99 -24.46
CA THR A 360 -6.46 -5.70 -24.01
C THR A 360 -7.07 -5.24 -22.69
N LYS A 361 -8.40 -5.36 -22.54
CA LYS A 361 -9.08 -5.01 -21.27
C LYS A 361 -8.52 -5.81 -20.09
N THR A 362 -8.34 -7.10 -20.26
CA THR A 362 -7.83 -7.98 -19.19
C THR A 362 -6.35 -7.71 -18.92
N MET A 363 -5.55 -7.44 -19.95
CA MET A 363 -4.15 -7.05 -19.80
C MET A 363 -4.02 -5.73 -19.02
N THR A 364 -4.91 -4.77 -19.26
CA THR A 364 -4.96 -3.52 -18.49
C THR A 364 -5.27 -3.77 -17.01
N ILE A 365 -6.29 -4.59 -16.72
CA ILE A 365 -6.64 -4.96 -15.34
C ILE A 365 -5.45 -5.66 -14.66
N ILE A 366 -4.79 -6.57 -15.35
CA ILE A 366 -3.60 -7.27 -14.84
C ILE A 366 -2.46 -6.28 -14.58
N CYS A 367 -2.20 -5.34 -15.50
CA CYS A 367 -1.17 -4.33 -15.32
C CYS A 367 -1.46 -3.45 -14.09
N VAL A 368 -2.69 -2.96 -13.94
CA VAL A 368 -3.12 -2.16 -12.78
C VAL A 368 -2.97 -2.93 -11.48
N THR A 369 -3.52 -4.14 -11.40
CA THR A 369 -3.46 -4.94 -10.17
C THR A 369 -2.04 -5.33 -9.81
N LEU A 370 -1.18 -5.59 -10.79
CA LEU A 370 0.23 -5.90 -10.57
C LEU A 370 1.02 -4.67 -10.11
N THR A 371 0.76 -3.50 -10.69
CA THR A 371 1.35 -2.22 -10.23
C THR A 371 1.01 -1.99 -8.77
N PHE A 372 -0.29 -2.10 -8.39
CA PHE A 372 -0.71 -1.96 -6.99
C PHE A 372 -0.02 -2.99 -6.08
N SER A 373 0.07 -4.25 -6.51
CA SER A 373 0.75 -5.29 -5.73
C SER A 373 2.22 -4.94 -5.46
N ILE A 374 2.96 -4.48 -6.48
CA ILE A 374 4.37 -4.10 -6.33
C ILE A 374 4.51 -2.88 -5.41
N CYS A 375 3.67 -1.86 -5.60
CA CYS A 375 3.67 -0.67 -4.74
C CYS A 375 3.41 -1.02 -3.28
N LEU A 376 2.38 -1.84 -2.99
CA LEU A 376 2.07 -2.27 -1.63
C LEU A 376 3.20 -3.05 -0.97
N PHE A 377 3.91 -3.90 -1.72
CA PHE A 377 5.06 -4.65 -1.19
C PHE A 377 6.22 -3.76 -0.75
N VAL A 378 6.43 -2.62 -1.43
CA VAL A 378 7.53 -1.69 -1.10
C VAL A 378 7.08 -0.67 -0.06
N ILE A 379 5.89 -0.10 -0.22
CA ILE A 379 5.39 0.98 0.66
C ILE A 379 5.14 0.45 2.08
N ALA A 380 4.61 -0.78 2.24
CA ALA A 380 4.28 -1.31 3.56
C ALA A 380 5.48 -1.38 4.52
N PRO A 381 6.64 -1.97 4.18
CA PRO A 381 7.79 -1.98 5.07
C PRO A 381 8.41 -0.60 5.30
N VAL A 382 8.33 0.32 4.33
CA VAL A 382 8.82 1.70 4.50
C VAL A 382 7.97 2.44 5.53
N LEU A 383 6.64 2.46 5.38
CA LEU A 383 5.74 3.11 6.33
C LEU A 383 5.90 2.56 7.75
N THR A 384 6.01 1.24 7.87
CA THR A 384 6.16 0.61 9.20
C THR A 384 7.54 0.84 9.79
N GLY A 385 8.60 0.85 8.98
CA GLY A 385 9.95 1.16 9.44
C GLY A 385 10.08 2.61 9.91
N TRP A 386 9.48 3.55 9.18
CA TRP A 386 9.38 4.94 9.58
C TRP A 386 8.64 5.09 10.93
N SER A 387 7.43 4.54 11.02
CA SER A 387 6.61 4.66 12.23
C SER A 387 7.26 4.04 13.47
N LEU A 388 8.00 2.92 13.33
CA LEU A 388 8.73 2.31 14.44
C LEU A 388 9.98 3.13 14.84
N GLY A 389 10.72 3.64 13.87
CA GLY A 389 11.88 4.49 14.14
C GLY A 389 11.49 5.84 14.77
N TYR A 390 10.32 6.38 14.38
CA TYR A 390 9.75 7.57 15.01
C TYR A 390 9.34 7.30 16.47
N LEU A 391 8.84 6.10 16.78
CA LEU A 391 8.49 5.69 18.14
C LEU A 391 9.69 5.78 19.09
N ASP A 392 10.89 5.34 18.63
CA ASP A 392 12.12 5.42 19.40
C ASP A 392 12.53 6.86 19.75
N SER A 393 12.07 7.84 18.97
CA SER A 393 12.32 9.28 19.22
C SER A 393 11.23 9.93 20.07
N ARG A 394 9.99 9.44 19.98
CA ARG A 394 8.81 10.03 20.64
C ARG A 394 8.60 9.51 22.05
N ALA A 395 8.69 8.21 22.26
CA ALA A 395 8.39 7.56 23.54
C ALA A 395 9.70 7.16 24.25
N VAL A 396 10.56 8.14 24.51
CA VAL A 396 11.87 7.91 25.13
C VAL A 396 11.74 7.69 26.66
N TYR A 397 10.73 8.30 27.28
CA TYR A 397 10.49 8.25 28.73
C TYR A 397 9.29 7.37 29.05
N ASP A 398 9.30 6.70 30.23
CA ASP A 398 8.18 5.86 30.66
C ASP A 398 6.91 6.65 30.87
N ILE A 399 7.03 7.86 31.45
CA ILE A 399 5.95 8.82 31.64
C ILE A 399 6.46 10.18 31.20
N GLN A 400 5.72 10.83 30.33
CA GLN A 400 6.04 12.15 29.80
C GLN A 400 4.78 13.00 29.81
N ILE A 401 4.89 14.20 30.38
CA ILE A 401 3.85 15.21 30.35
C ILE A 401 4.46 16.58 30.14
N SER A 402 3.82 17.36 29.26
CA SER A 402 4.19 18.74 28.95
C SER A 402 2.95 19.61 28.90
N SER A 403 3.01 20.80 29.47
CA SER A 403 1.98 21.81 29.27
C SER A 403 2.15 22.44 27.89
N ARG A 404 1.04 22.78 27.22
CA ARG A 404 1.06 23.47 25.92
C ARG A 404 0.75 24.94 26.11
N TYR A 405 1.57 25.83 25.57
CA TYR A 405 1.32 27.26 25.57
C TYR A 405 0.70 27.79 24.28
N ASN A 406 0.80 27.03 23.21
CA ASN A 406 0.36 27.46 21.87
C ASN A 406 -1.14 27.76 21.76
N ASP A 407 -1.94 27.15 22.64
CA ASP A 407 -3.39 27.35 22.76
C ASP A 407 -3.75 28.47 23.72
N VAL A 408 -2.77 29.10 24.40
CA VAL A 408 -2.93 30.19 25.35
C VAL A 408 -2.65 31.53 24.65
N TYR A 409 -3.56 32.49 24.77
CA TYR A 409 -3.47 33.78 24.09
C TYR A 409 -3.03 34.95 24.98
N GLU A 410 -3.03 34.76 26.31
CA GLU A 410 -2.63 35.75 27.31
C GLU A 410 -1.60 35.15 28.26
N VAL A 411 -0.53 35.88 28.55
CA VAL A 411 0.57 35.41 29.42
C VAL A 411 0.08 35.04 30.81
N GLU A 412 -0.93 35.75 31.31
CA GLU A 412 -1.54 35.54 32.62
C GLU A 412 -2.25 34.18 32.74
N ASN A 413 -2.62 33.57 31.60
CA ASN A 413 -3.31 32.28 31.51
C ASN A 413 -2.37 31.11 31.29
N LEU A 414 -1.04 31.32 31.32
CA LEU A 414 -0.07 30.21 31.19
C LEU A 414 -0.25 29.22 32.36
N PRO A 415 -0.23 27.90 32.06
CA PRO A 415 -0.44 26.90 33.07
C PRO A 415 0.72 26.81 34.06
N ASP A 416 0.42 26.97 35.35
CA ASP A 416 1.35 26.70 36.46
C ASP A 416 0.98 25.34 37.09
N THR A 417 1.67 24.28 36.64
CA THR A 417 1.34 22.92 37.04
C THR A 417 2.50 22.25 37.77
N ASP A 418 2.23 21.67 38.91
CA ASP A 418 3.19 20.91 39.72
C ASP A 418 3.20 19.39 39.43
N TYR A 419 2.23 18.89 38.62
CA TYR A 419 2.05 17.48 38.29
C TYR A 419 1.93 16.55 39.53
N GLY A 420 1.36 17.02 40.62
CA GLY A 420 1.25 16.29 41.90
C GLY A 420 0.43 15.00 41.81
N GLU A 421 -0.56 14.93 40.92
CA GLU A 421 -1.37 13.72 40.70
C GLU A 421 -0.54 12.54 40.14
N ILE A 422 0.45 12.82 39.34
CA ILE A 422 1.39 11.77 38.82
C ILE A 422 2.19 11.24 40.01
N THR A 423 2.67 12.09 40.90
CA THR A 423 3.42 11.69 42.10
C THR A 423 2.57 10.79 42.99
N ALA A 424 1.32 11.20 43.28
CA ALA A 424 0.39 10.40 44.05
C ALA A 424 0.11 9.04 43.42
N PHE A 425 -0.06 8.96 42.09
CA PHE A 425 -0.26 7.71 41.37
C PHE A 425 0.96 6.78 41.47
N ILE A 426 2.17 7.31 41.30
CA ILE A 426 3.43 6.57 41.39
C ILE A 426 3.58 5.96 42.80
N GLU A 427 3.33 6.76 43.86
CA GLU A 427 3.40 6.30 45.24
C GLU A 427 2.34 5.24 45.55
N GLN A 428 1.08 5.47 45.15
CA GLN A 428 -0.03 4.54 45.39
C GLN A 428 0.21 3.17 44.72
N ASN A 429 0.77 3.14 43.50
CA ASN A 429 1.05 1.92 42.78
C ASN A 429 2.46 1.36 43.07
N LYS A 430 3.24 1.97 43.94
CA LYS A 430 4.61 1.55 44.34
C LYS A 430 5.54 1.37 43.13
N ILE A 431 5.47 2.30 42.20
CA ILE A 431 6.30 2.27 40.99
C ILE A 431 7.73 2.67 41.38
N ALA A 432 8.68 1.81 41.07
CA ALA A 432 10.10 2.07 41.35
C ALA A 432 10.64 3.05 40.30
N ILE A 433 10.95 4.27 40.71
CA ILE A 433 11.50 5.33 39.85
C ILE A 433 13.03 5.14 39.75
N LYS A 434 13.55 5.33 38.53
CA LYS A 434 14.98 5.42 38.27
C LYS A 434 15.42 6.90 38.24
N ASP A 435 14.73 7.72 37.45
CA ASP A 435 14.99 9.15 37.30
C ASP A 435 13.64 9.89 37.17
N ASP A 436 13.54 11.10 37.75
CA ASP A 436 12.36 11.98 37.68
C ASP A 436 12.87 13.43 37.54
N LEU A 437 12.49 14.08 36.45
CA LEU A 437 12.94 15.42 36.13
C LEU A 437 11.75 16.30 35.76
N THR A 438 11.67 17.45 36.41
CA THR A 438 10.71 18.52 36.08
C THR A 438 11.50 19.78 35.71
N PHE A 439 11.21 20.34 34.54
CA PHE A 439 11.90 21.53 34.03
C PHE A 439 10.97 22.41 33.18
N SER A 440 11.37 23.65 32.95
CA SER A 440 10.64 24.59 32.10
C SER A 440 11.37 24.92 30.82
N GLU A 441 10.60 25.29 29.81
CA GLU A 441 11.10 25.85 28.56
C GLU A 441 10.62 27.29 28.43
N TYR A 442 11.44 28.10 27.79
CA TYR A 442 11.37 29.54 27.80
C TYR A 442 11.25 30.09 26.37
N LEU A 443 10.58 31.24 26.22
CA LEU A 443 10.68 32.04 25.00
C LEU A 443 11.91 32.94 25.08
N PRO A 444 12.75 32.96 24.03
CA PRO A 444 13.89 33.88 23.96
C PRO A 444 13.49 35.35 24.12
N GLN A 445 12.39 35.76 23.48
CA GLN A 445 11.82 37.10 23.62
C GLN A 445 10.33 36.99 23.97
N LYS A 446 9.89 37.76 24.97
CA LYS A 446 8.47 37.83 25.37
C LYS A 446 7.56 38.34 24.25
N SER A 447 8.11 39.17 23.33
CA SER A 447 7.41 39.64 22.13
C SER A 447 6.89 38.52 21.25
N ASP A 448 7.61 37.40 21.18
CA ASP A 448 7.27 36.26 20.31
C ASP A 448 6.00 35.56 20.74
N PHE A 449 5.62 35.69 22.02
CA PHE A 449 4.35 35.15 22.52
C PHE A 449 3.13 35.69 21.73
N TYR A 450 3.14 36.97 21.39
CA TYR A 450 2.04 37.65 20.68
C TYR A 450 2.22 37.71 19.19
N GLN A 451 3.40 37.42 18.66
CA GLN A 451 3.72 37.52 17.23
C GLN A 451 3.64 36.18 16.50
N ARG A 452 3.43 35.09 17.22
CA ARG A 452 3.32 33.75 16.63
C ARG A 452 2.19 33.66 15.62
N VAL A 453 2.48 33.09 14.46
CA VAL A 453 1.54 32.85 13.38
C VAL A 453 1.40 31.34 13.17
N LYS A 454 0.27 30.88 12.69
CA LYS A 454 0.06 29.46 12.39
C LYS A 454 1.17 28.95 11.46
N TYR A 455 1.81 27.87 11.85
CA TYR A 455 2.98 27.23 11.19
C TYR A 455 4.31 28.02 11.29
N ASP A 456 4.35 29.10 12.04
CA ASP A 456 5.56 29.89 12.26
C ASP A 456 5.67 30.22 13.75
N PHE A 457 5.81 29.16 14.55
CA PHE A 457 6.02 29.29 15.99
C PHE A 457 7.49 29.51 16.31
N PRO A 458 7.82 30.35 17.29
CA PRO A 458 9.19 30.56 17.69
C PRO A 458 9.79 29.32 18.35
N PRO A 459 11.07 28.98 18.09
CA PRO A 459 11.76 27.94 18.83
C PRO A 459 11.84 28.27 20.31
N LEU A 460 11.69 27.25 21.18
CA LEU A 460 11.84 27.41 22.62
C LEU A 460 13.31 27.30 23.04
N ALA A 461 13.58 27.76 24.25
CA ALA A 461 14.90 27.65 24.88
C ALA A 461 14.80 26.79 26.15
N ILE A 462 15.80 25.94 26.38
CA ILE A 462 15.97 25.13 27.58
C ILE A 462 17.24 25.55 28.32
N ALA A 463 17.19 25.60 29.66
CA ALA A 463 18.37 25.90 30.47
C ALA A 463 19.42 24.77 30.36
N LEU A 464 20.69 25.13 30.33
CA LEU A 464 21.80 24.19 30.19
C LEU A 464 21.80 23.09 31.26
N LYS A 465 21.50 23.44 32.50
CA LYS A 465 21.38 22.50 33.61
C LYS A 465 20.29 21.46 33.36
N ASP A 466 19.13 21.90 32.92
CA ASP A 466 17.97 21.02 32.66
C ASP A 466 18.22 20.14 31.43
N TYR A 467 18.79 20.70 30.37
CA TYR A 467 19.20 19.95 29.18
C TYR A 467 20.24 18.87 29.51
N ASN A 468 21.25 19.20 30.34
CA ASN A 468 22.25 18.21 30.78
C ASN A 468 21.65 17.15 31.70
N ALA A 469 20.61 17.48 32.50
CA ALA A 469 19.86 16.49 33.28
C ALA A 469 19.10 15.53 32.36
N VAL A 470 18.44 16.03 31.30
CA VAL A 470 17.81 15.21 30.24
C VAL A 470 18.82 14.30 29.56
N ARG A 471 19.97 14.84 29.13
CA ARG A 471 21.05 14.04 28.52
C ARG A 471 21.55 12.93 29.44
N LYS A 472 21.80 13.24 30.71
CA LYS A 472 22.24 12.27 31.70
C LYS A 472 21.21 11.16 31.93
N MET A 473 19.93 11.50 32.00
CA MET A 473 18.82 10.56 32.14
C MET A 473 18.79 9.52 31.00
N LEU A 474 19.14 9.96 29.78
CA LEU A 474 19.21 9.14 28.58
C LEU A 474 20.59 8.48 28.33
N GLY A 475 21.58 8.78 29.18
CA GLY A 475 22.93 8.22 29.08
C GLY A 475 23.85 8.92 28.10
N TYR A 476 23.52 10.18 27.71
CA TYR A 476 24.37 11.01 26.87
C TYR A 476 25.36 11.82 27.70
N GLU A 477 26.50 12.17 27.11
CA GLU A 477 27.49 13.04 27.75
C GLU A 477 26.95 14.48 27.92
N PRO A 478 27.21 15.15 29.04
CA PRO A 478 26.82 16.54 29.27
C PRO A 478 27.56 17.48 28.32
N ILE A 479 26.94 18.59 27.94
CA ILE A 479 27.56 19.65 27.14
C ILE A 479 27.99 20.81 28.04
N ILE A 480 28.94 21.60 27.53
CA ILE A 480 29.48 22.78 28.22
C ILE A 480 29.27 23.96 27.30
N LEU A 481 28.71 25.05 27.82
CA LEU A 481 28.55 26.32 27.15
C LEU A 481 29.20 27.44 27.99
N GLN A 482 29.74 28.46 27.33
CA GLN A 482 30.16 29.70 28.00
C GLN A 482 28.93 30.54 28.36
N THR A 483 29.09 31.53 29.23
CA THR A 483 27.98 32.36 29.72
C THR A 483 27.33 33.25 28.65
N ASP A 484 28.04 33.49 27.53
CA ASP A 484 27.62 34.31 26.39
C ASP A 484 27.32 33.45 25.12
N GLU A 485 27.27 32.11 25.27
CA GLU A 485 27.05 31.20 24.17
C GLU A 485 25.69 30.51 24.24
N PHE A 486 25.17 30.10 23.07
CA PHE A 486 24.07 29.19 22.95
C PHE A 486 24.38 28.04 22.00
N ALA A 487 23.66 26.92 22.13
CA ALA A 487 23.69 25.81 21.20
C ALA A 487 22.25 25.45 20.73
N THR A 488 22.16 24.57 19.78
CA THR A 488 20.91 24.13 19.17
C THR A 488 20.76 22.62 19.26
N HIS A 489 19.56 22.17 19.60
CA HIS A 489 19.19 20.77 19.52
C HIS A 489 18.15 20.59 18.45
N TRP A 490 18.38 19.62 17.54
CA TRP A 490 17.59 19.43 16.32
C TRP A 490 16.82 18.12 16.35
N HIS A 491 15.63 18.17 15.75
CA HIS A 491 14.84 16.98 15.50
C HIS A 491 15.61 15.99 14.62
N ARG A 492 15.50 14.69 14.90
CA ARG A 492 16.26 13.63 14.22
C ARG A 492 16.04 13.59 12.70
N ALA A 493 14.89 14.04 12.22
CA ALA A 493 14.57 14.09 10.79
C ALA A 493 14.98 15.38 10.09
N ALA A 494 15.57 16.36 10.81
CA ALA A 494 16.07 17.58 10.18
C ALA A 494 17.25 17.25 9.24
N GLU A 495 17.22 17.80 8.03
CA GLU A 495 18.29 17.57 7.04
C GLU A 495 19.53 18.44 7.38
N ASP A 496 20.73 17.87 7.21
CA ASP A 496 21.99 18.56 7.49
C ASP A 496 22.09 19.92 6.78
N LYS A 497 21.58 19.99 5.55
CA LYS A 497 21.53 21.21 4.75
C LYS A 497 20.67 22.31 5.35
N ASP A 498 19.52 21.93 5.93
CA ASP A 498 18.62 22.90 6.57
C ASP A 498 19.21 23.40 7.88
N ILE A 499 19.87 22.51 8.63
CA ILE A 499 20.64 22.86 9.82
C ILE A 499 21.75 23.82 9.49
N GLU A 500 22.57 23.54 8.47
CA GLU A 500 23.65 24.40 8.01
C GLU A 500 23.16 25.79 7.58
N ASN A 501 22.08 25.86 6.81
CA ASN A 501 21.48 27.13 6.39
C ASN A 501 20.98 27.94 7.57
N TYR A 502 20.24 27.27 8.50
CA TYR A 502 19.71 27.93 9.69
C TYR A 502 20.78 28.50 10.58
N ILE A 503 21.86 27.75 10.84
CA ILE A 503 23.00 28.19 11.66
C ILE A 503 23.73 29.36 11.00
N ALA A 504 23.87 29.34 9.67
CA ALA A 504 24.53 30.46 8.94
C ALA A 504 23.73 31.76 9.07
N GLU A 505 22.41 31.69 9.17
CA GLU A 505 21.55 32.87 9.35
C GLU A 505 21.40 33.28 10.82
N HIS A 506 21.52 32.35 11.79
CA HIS A 506 21.29 32.55 13.21
C HIS A 506 22.56 32.40 14.06
N THR A 507 23.59 33.17 13.73
CA THR A 507 24.86 33.18 14.48
C THR A 507 24.77 33.91 15.83
N LEU A 508 23.72 34.72 16.02
CA LEU A 508 23.39 35.43 17.24
C LEU A 508 21.95 35.14 17.64
N LEU A 509 21.69 34.90 18.92
CA LEU A 509 20.38 34.76 19.49
C LEU A 509 20.08 35.95 20.37
N GLU A 510 19.09 36.76 19.99
CA GLU A 510 18.63 37.90 20.81
C GLU A 510 17.63 37.37 21.85
N THR A 511 17.84 37.71 23.10
CA THR A 511 16.95 37.35 24.22
C THR A 511 16.64 38.60 25.04
N ASP A 512 15.57 38.54 25.85
CA ASP A 512 15.21 39.61 26.77
C ASP A 512 16.30 39.88 27.83
N ALA A 513 17.22 38.96 28.03
CA ALA A 513 18.35 39.10 28.97
C ALA A 513 19.69 39.48 28.29
N GLY A 514 19.73 39.58 26.96
CA GLY A 514 20.93 39.94 26.21
C GLY A 514 21.11 39.08 24.96
N THR A 515 22.19 39.32 24.20
CA THR A 515 22.49 38.61 22.95
C THR A 515 23.54 37.53 23.22
N LEU A 516 23.23 36.30 22.80
CA LEU A 516 24.11 35.14 22.89
C LEU A 516 24.73 34.84 21.52
N LYS A 517 25.95 34.27 21.52
CA LYS A 517 26.67 33.83 20.32
C LYS A 517 26.59 32.34 20.16
N LEU A 518 26.58 31.88 18.92
CA LEU A 518 26.58 30.44 18.61
C LEU A 518 27.90 29.82 19.09
N SER A 519 27.84 28.72 19.83
CA SER A 519 29.00 27.96 20.30
C SER A 519 29.69 27.23 19.14
N GLU A 520 31.00 26.90 19.30
CA GLU A 520 31.72 26.10 18.29
C GLU A 520 31.10 24.70 18.09
N ASN A 521 30.60 24.07 19.17
CA ASN A 521 29.88 22.79 19.13
C ASN A 521 28.39 23.04 19.35
N ALA A 522 27.73 23.59 18.35
CA ALA A 522 26.38 24.12 18.49
C ALA A 522 25.25 23.19 18.05
N VAL A 523 25.54 22.01 17.49
CA VAL A 523 24.54 21.13 16.88
C VAL A 523 24.47 19.80 17.59
N PHE A 524 23.30 19.46 18.11
CA PHE A 524 22.99 18.18 18.74
C PHE A 524 21.73 17.61 18.08
N GLN A 525 21.68 16.30 17.88
CA GLN A 525 20.57 15.62 17.16
C GLN A 525 20.22 14.25 17.75
N GLU A 526 20.68 13.95 18.96
CA GLU A 526 20.34 12.70 19.63
C GLU A 526 18.86 12.69 20.06
N PRO A 527 18.17 11.53 20.06
CA PRO A 527 16.77 11.47 20.50
C PRO A 527 16.61 11.86 21.97
N VAL A 528 15.92 12.94 22.25
CA VAL A 528 15.62 13.45 23.62
C VAL A 528 14.14 13.61 23.90
N GLY A 529 13.29 13.12 23.00
CA GLY A 529 11.84 13.26 23.06
C GLY A 529 11.32 14.40 22.19
N GLU A 530 10.05 14.30 21.82
CA GLU A 530 9.40 15.24 20.89
C GLU A 530 8.78 16.45 21.57
N SER A 531 8.47 16.36 22.87
CA SER A 531 7.78 17.43 23.58
C SER A 531 8.64 18.63 23.93
N ILE A 532 9.95 18.55 23.69
CA ILE A 532 10.85 19.71 23.85
C ILE A 532 10.81 20.67 22.65
N TYR A 533 10.23 20.24 21.51
CA TYR A 533 10.10 21.11 20.36
C TYR A 533 8.75 21.83 20.39
N ASN A 534 8.77 23.11 20.05
CA ASN A 534 7.53 23.83 19.85
C ASN A 534 6.79 23.30 18.62
N LEU A 535 5.49 23.49 18.57
CA LEU A 535 4.67 23.06 17.44
C LEU A 535 5.22 23.62 16.12
N TYR A 536 5.41 22.76 15.12
CA TYR A 536 5.99 23.09 13.80
C TYR A 536 7.45 23.55 13.78
N THR A 537 8.20 23.39 14.88
CA THR A 537 9.65 23.69 14.90
C THR A 537 10.44 22.39 15.01
N ASP A 538 11.63 22.38 14.38
CA ASP A 538 12.56 21.25 14.42
C ASP A 538 13.80 21.55 15.28
N VAL A 539 13.81 22.69 15.97
CA VAL A 539 14.95 23.17 16.75
C VAL A 539 14.53 23.71 18.11
N VAL A 540 15.37 23.49 19.12
CA VAL A 540 15.29 24.06 20.45
C VAL A 540 16.65 24.70 20.78
N TYR A 541 16.66 25.89 21.42
CA TYR A 541 17.86 26.54 21.87
C TYR A 541 18.30 26.03 23.24
N ILE A 542 19.60 25.88 23.46
CA ILE A 542 20.20 25.55 24.74
C ILE A 542 20.92 26.79 25.21
N ILE A 543 20.55 27.34 26.37
CA ILE A 543 21.02 28.62 26.87
C ILE A 543 21.58 28.48 28.29
N PRO A 544 22.49 29.40 28.73
CA PRO A 544 22.98 29.41 30.09
C PRO A 544 21.88 29.59 31.13
N ASP A 545 22.03 28.98 32.30
CA ASP A 545 21.04 29.01 33.39
C ASP A 545 20.68 30.40 33.88
N GLU A 546 21.66 31.32 33.91
CA GLU A 546 21.50 32.71 34.34
C GLU A 546 20.56 33.47 33.38
N ILE A 547 20.67 33.22 32.10
CA ILE A 547 19.79 33.81 31.08
C ILE A 547 18.37 33.24 31.20
N ALA A 548 18.24 31.90 31.32
CA ALA A 548 16.95 31.21 31.40
C ALA A 548 16.09 31.74 32.57
N GLN A 549 16.66 32.09 33.71
CA GLN A 549 15.95 32.62 34.87
C GLN A 549 15.23 33.94 34.62
N VAL A 550 15.65 34.72 33.62
CA VAL A 550 15.06 36.02 33.29
C VAL A 550 13.96 35.90 32.24
N LEU A 551 13.98 34.83 31.45
CA LEU A 551 13.08 34.64 30.32
C LEU A 551 11.68 34.18 30.80
N LEU A 552 10.67 34.36 29.92
CA LEU A 552 9.32 33.92 30.15
C LEU A 552 9.20 32.39 30.04
N PRO A 553 8.90 31.67 31.13
CA PRO A 553 8.58 30.25 31.05
C PRO A 553 7.22 30.05 30.40
N VAL A 554 7.15 29.26 29.32
CA VAL A 554 5.90 29.06 28.58
C VAL A 554 5.47 27.59 28.59
N GLN A 555 6.40 26.67 28.83
CA GLN A 555 6.11 25.23 28.84
C GLN A 555 6.79 24.60 30.06
N ARG A 556 6.08 23.68 30.70
CA ARG A 556 6.63 22.91 31.83
C ARG A 556 6.53 21.43 31.50
N ASN A 557 7.65 20.73 31.66
CA ASN A 557 7.80 19.31 31.32
C ASN A 557 8.09 18.51 32.58
N ARG A 558 7.54 17.30 32.68
CA ARG A 558 7.97 16.28 33.64
C ARG A 558 8.21 14.96 32.91
N PHE A 559 9.43 14.47 33.02
CA PHE A 559 9.89 13.22 32.44
C PHE A 559 10.28 12.25 33.54
N VAL A 560 9.72 11.04 33.49
CA VAL A 560 9.97 10.00 34.50
C VAL A 560 10.45 8.74 33.81
N MET A 561 11.55 8.16 34.32
CA MET A 561 12.00 6.83 33.97
C MET A 561 11.81 5.88 35.15
N THR A 562 11.30 4.70 34.88
CA THR A 562 11.09 3.64 35.88
C THR A 562 12.21 2.62 35.84
N GLN A 563 12.41 1.86 36.92
CA GLN A 563 13.44 0.80 36.94
C GLN A 563 13.04 -0.42 36.10
N TYR A 564 11.75 -0.66 35.91
CA TYR A 564 11.17 -1.74 35.12
C TYR A 564 10.03 -1.19 34.29
N PRO A 565 9.80 -1.70 33.06
CA PRO A 565 8.67 -1.31 32.23
C PRO A 565 7.34 -1.43 32.99
N LEU A 566 6.44 -0.48 32.81
CA LEU A 566 5.13 -0.50 33.46
C LEU A 566 4.27 -1.63 32.90
N PRO A 567 3.63 -2.48 33.74
CA PRO A 567 2.64 -3.43 33.26
C PRO A 567 1.50 -2.71 32.51
N PHE A 568 1.00 -3.31 31.42
CA PHE A 568 0.00 -2.66 30.55
C PHE A 568 -1.22 -2.12 31.31
N LYS A 569 -1.76 -2.88 32.27
CA LYS A 569 -2.91 -2.43 33.06
C LYS A 569 -2.63 -1.18 33.91
N THR A 570 -1.43 -1.10 34.49
CA THR A 570 -1.01 0.07 35.27
C THR A 570 -0.81 1.28 34.35
N ALA A 571 -0.20 1.08 33.20
CA ALA A 571 -0.02 2.10 32.18
C ALA A 571 -1.36 2.62 31.64
N GLU A 572 -2.34 1.75 31.40
CA GLU A 572 -3.70 2.11 30.97
C GLU A 572 -4.43 2.93 32.02
N MET A 573 -4.31 2.57 33.31
CA MET A 573 -4.88 3.35 34.42
C MET A 573 -4.23 4.73 34.51
N LEU A 574 -2.91 4.83 34.32
CA LEU A 574 -2.19 6.09 34.29
C LEU A 574 -2.64 6.96 33.11
N GLU A 575 -2.74 6.40 31.91
CA GLU A 575 -3.22 7.12 30.72
C GLU A 575 -4.63 7.68 30.91
N GLN A 576 -5.53 6.91 31.57
CA GLN A 576 -6.86 7.38 31.91
C GLN A 576 -6.83 8.50 32.95
N LEU A 577 -5.93 8.46 33.93
CA LEU A 577 -5.72 9.53 34.90
C LEU A 577 -5.23 10.79 34.18
N LEU A 578 -4.18 10.66 33.36
CA LEU A 578 -3.60 11.77 32.60
C LEU A 578 -4.64 12.44 31.69
N GLY A 579 -5.45 11.67 30.97
CA GLY A 579 -6.51 12.22 30.11
C GLY A 579 -7.63 12.95 30.85
N ARG A 580 -7.82 12.68 32.17
CA ARG A 580 -8.78 13.39 32.99
C ARG A 580 -8.21 14.65 33.64
N SER A 581 -7.00 14.52 34.19
CA SER A 581 -6.38 15.60 34.98
C SER A 581 -5.60 16.58 34.11
N TYR A 582 -5.13 16.11 32.93
CA TYR A 582 -4.30 16.87 31.99
C TYR A 582 -4.81 16.67 30.55
N PRO A 583 -5.98 17.24 30.20
CA PRO A 583 -6.60 17.05 28.89
C PRO A 583 -5.74 17.64 27.75
N GLU A 584 -5.78 17.00 26.59
CA GLU A 584 -5.07 17.47 25.40
C GLU A 584 -5.71 18.74 24.83
N ASP A 585 -7.04 18.77 24.75
CA ASP A 585 -7.80 19.91 24.26
C ASP A 585 -8.22 20.82 25.43
N PRO A 586 -7.89 22.13 25.39
CA PRO A 586 -8.34 23.06 26.42
C PRO A 586 -9.87 23.21 26.39
N ASP A 587 -10.49 23.04 27.55
CA ASP A 587 -11.91 23.34 27.76
C ASP A 587 -12.13 24.84 27.93
N LYS A 588 -13.40 25.29 27.78
CA LYS A 588 -13.78 26.70 27.96
C LYS A 588 -13.40 27.29 29.34
N ASP A 589 -13.31 26.43 30.33
CA ASP A 589 -12.98 26.80 31.73
C ASP A 589 -11.51 26.51 32.07
N ASN A 590 -10.78 25.75 31.22
CA ASN A 590 -9.38 25.42 31.40
C ASN A 590 -8.62 25.69 30.09
N LEU A 591 -7.93 26.80 30.02
CA LEU A 591 -7.20 27.29 28.85
C LEU A 591 -5.89 26.56 28.60
N ALA A 592 -5.50 25.62 29.45
CA ALA A 592 -4.25 24.89 29.36
C ALA A 592 -4.44 23.51 28.66
N GLY A 593 -3.82 23.32 27.53
CA GLY A 593 -3.66 22.01 26.87
C GLY A 593 -2.41 21.31 27.37
N TYR A 594 -2.43 19.98 27.33
CA TYR A 594 -1.31 19.13 27.74
C TYR A 594 -0.99 18.10 26.65
N SER A 595 0.29 17.74 26.56
CA SER A 595 0.76 16.59 25.80
C SER A 595 1.21 15.50 26.76
N THR A 596 0.57 14.35 26.73
CA THR A 596 0.87 13.24 27.64
C THR A 596 1.23 11.99 26.87
N THR A 597 2.26 11.28 27.31
CA THR A 597 2.68 10.01 26.71
C THR A 597 3.07 9.02 27.82
N VAL A 598 2.51 7.83 27.76
CA VAL A 598 2.92 6.68 28.59
C VAL A 598 3.57 5.67 27.66
N HIS A 599 4.85 5.40 27.84
CA HIS A 599 5.65 4.55 26.95
C HIS A 599 4.98 3.20 26.63
N THR A 600 4.57 2.47 27.67
CA THR A 600 3.96 1.15 27.52
C THR A 600 2.70 1.15 26.63
N THR A 601 1.77 2.08 26.83
CA THR A 601 0.54 2.14 26.04
C THR A 601 0.81 2.63 24.62
N GLU A 602 1.68 3.62 24.45
CA GLU A 602 2.06 4.16 23.14
C GLU A 602 2.80 3.11 22.29
N VAL A 603 3.79 2.41 22.86
CA VAL A 603 4.51 1.32 22.19
C VAL A 603 3.55 0.22 21.75
N ASN A 604 2.65 -0.22 22.65
CA ASN A 604 1.65 -1.23 22.30
C ASN A 604 0.74 -0.79 21.15
N ARG A 605 0.25 0.45 21.19
CA ARG A 605 -0.62 1.01 20.16
C ARG A 605 0.09 1.07 18.81
N ILE A 606 1.30 1.61 18.78
CA ILE A 606 2.07 1.79 17.55
C ILE A 606 2.53 0.44 16.97
N ILE A 607 3.05 -0.47 17.78
CA ILE A 607 3.46 -1.80 17.29
C ILE A 607 2.25 -2.56 16.75
N ALA A 608 1.11 -2.54 17.47
CA ALA A 608 -0.10 -3.23 17.01
C ALA A 608 -0.64 -2.64 15.70
N LEU A 609 -0.75 -1.32 15.59
CA LEU A 609 -1.22 -0.65 14.36
C LEU A 609 -0.28 -0.88 13.18
N ASN A 610 1.04 -0.79 13.41
CA ASN A 610 2.05 -1.07 12.39
C ASN A 610 2.01 -2.52 11.93
N PHE A 611 1.86 -3.46 12.84
CA PHE A 611 1.74 -4.86 12.48
C PHE A 611 0.48 -5.11 11.64
N ILE A 612 -0.68 -4.58 12.05
CA ILE A 612 -1.93 -4.67 11.29
C ILE A 612 -1.75 -4.07 9.89
N LEU A 613 -1.18 -2.88 9.79
CA LEU A 613 -0.95 -2.19 8.52
C LEU A 613 -0.01 -3.00 7.62
N LYS A 614 1.17 -3.36 8.13
CA LYS A 614 2.18 -4.15 7.40
C LYS A 614 1.64 -5.49 6.94
N ALA A 615 1.04 -6.24 7.86
CA ALA A 615 0.49 -7.55 7.56
C ALA A 615 -0.64 -7.45 6.52
N SER A 616 -1.55 -6.49 6.66
CA SER A 616 -2.68 -6.28 5.74
C SER A 616 -2.24 -5.88 4.34
N LEU A 617 -1.30 -4.94 4.22
CA LEU A 617 -0.78 -4.48 2.93
C LEU A 617 0.02 -5.58 2.21
N ILE A 618 0.90 -6.30 2.91
CA ILE A 618 1.66 -7.43 2.35
C ILE A 618 0.71 -8.55 1.94
N TYR A 619 -0.28 -8.89 2.76
CA TYR A 619 -1.28 -9.89 2.43
C TYR A 619 -2.09 -9.49 1.20
N GLY A 620 -2.60 -8.26 1.16
CA GLY A 620 -3.28 -7.71 0.00
C GLY A 620 -2.43 -7.78 -1.27
N ALA A 621 -1.15 -7.43 -1.16
CA ALA A 621 -0.20 -7.52 -2.26
C ALA A 621 -0.01 -8.96 -2.78
N ILE A 622 0.14 -9.93 -1.87
CA ILE A 622 0.25 -11.36 -2.23
C ILE A 622 -1.02 -11.84 -2.95
N VAL A 623 -2.21 -11.52 -2.41
CA VAL A 623 -3.49 -11.91 -3.02
C VAL A 623 -3.66 -11.30 -4.41
N LEU A 624 -3.36 -10.02 -4.59
CA LEU A 624 -3.42 -9.34 -5.88
C LEU A 624 -2.44 -9.95 -6.89
N MET A 625 -1.22 -10.26 -6.46
CA MET A 625 -0.22 -10.91 -7.32
C MET A 625 -0.65 -12.31 -7.75
N VAL A 626 -1.10 -13.13 -6.82
CA VAL A 626 -1.62 -14.49 -7.12
C VAL A 626 -2.81 -14.41 -8.07
N MET A 627 -3.71 -13.46 -7.84
CA MET A 627 -4.86 -13.20 -8.72
C MET A 627 -4.40 -12.86 -10.14
N CYS A 628 -3.47 -11.94 -10.30
CA CYS A 628 -2.90 -11.56 -11.59
C CYS A 628 -2.27 -12.73 -12.34
N LEU A 629 -1.37 -13.44 -11.68
CA LEU A 629 -0.64 -14.54 -12.27
C LEU A 629 -1.56 -15.70 -12.62
N THR A 630 -2.55 -15.99 -11.77
CA THR A 630 -3.58 -16.99 -12.06
C THR A 630 -4.41 -16.61 -13.27
N VAL A 631 -4.87 -15.36 -13.37
CA VAL A 631 -5.65 -14.87 -14.52
C VAL A 631 -4.85 -14.98 -15.81
N LEU A 632 -3.57 -14.58 -15.81
CA LEU A 632 -2.66 -14.74 -16.96
C LEU A 632 -2.50 -16.20 -17.37
N ALA A 633 -2.18 -17.08 -16.42
CA ALA A 633 -1.98 -18.50 -16.68
C ALA A 633 -3.24 -19.15 -17.27
N LEU A 634 -4.39 -18.90 -16.68
CA LEU A 634 -5.67 -19.46 -17.12
C LEU A 634 -6.06 -18.97 -18.51
N GLN A 635 -5.83 -17.71 -18.84
CA GLN A 635 -6.06 -17.19 -20.19
C GLN A 635 -5.20 -17.90 -21.24
N GLN A 636 -3.90 -18.08 -20.95
CA GLN A 636 -3.00 -18.74 -21.87
C GLN A 636 -3.35 -20.23 -22.10
N LEU A 637 -3.85 -20.90 -21.07
CA LEU A 637 -4.30 -22.30 -21.21
C LEU A 637 -5.58 -22.43 -22.03
N LEU A 638 -6.55 -21.52 -21.88
CA LEU A 638 -7.72 -21.46 -22.79
C LEU A 638 -7.29 -21.24 -24.24
N ASP A 639 -6.28 -20.39 -24.42
CA ASP A 639 -5.72 -20.09 -25.73
C ASP A 639 -5.00 -21.29 -26.34
N ALA A 640 -4.29 -22.07 -25.53
CA ALA A 640 -3.67 -23.32 -25.96
C ALA A 640 -4.70 -24.30 -26.50
N GLU A 641 -5.81 -24.46 -25.80
CA GLU A 641 -6.88 -25.38 -26.18
C GLU A 641 -7.59 -24.95 -27.47
N LYS A 642 -7.93 -23.66 -27.59
CA LYS A 642 -8.55 -23.09 -28.80
C LYS A 642 -7.63 -23.20 -30.05
N ASN A 643 -6.32 -23.05 -29.85
CA ASN A 643 -5.36 -23.06 -30.94
C ASN A 643 -4.81 -24.46 -31.28
N ASN A 644 -5.15 -25.48 -30.54
CA ASN A 644 -4.64 -26.82 -30.70
C ASN A 644 -4.82 -27.36 -32.15
N TYR A 645 -6.00 -27.13 -32.74
CA TYR A 645 -6.23 -27.46 -34.16
C TYR A 645 -5.23 -26.72 -35.08
N ARG A 646 -4.98 -25.44 -34.83
CA ARG A 646 -4.05 -24.65 -35.67
C ARG A 646 -2.61 -25.15 -35.55
N PHE A 647 -2.18 -25.58 -34.37
CA PHE A 647 -0.86 -26.19 -34.16
C PHE A 647 -0.77 -27.58 -34.85
N SER A 648 -1.86 -28.34 -34.87
CA SER A 648 -1.89 -29.62 -35.62
C SER A 648 -1.75 -29.40 -37.12
N VAL A 649 -2.33 -28.33 -37.66
CA VAL A 649 -2.15 -27.95 -39.09
C VAL A 649 -0.71 -27.59 -39.39
N LEU A 650 -0.04 -26.80 -38.54
CA LEU A 650 1.40 -26.46 -38.73
C LEU A 650 2.28 -27.70 -38.75
N ARG A 651 2.03 -28.68 -37.88
CA ARG A 651 2.74 -29.97 -37.91
C ARG A 651 2.55 -30.71 -39.22
N LYS A 652 1.30 -30.75 -39.71
CA LYS A 652 0.98 -31.38 -41.00
C LYS A 652 1.64 -30.64 -42.19
N MET A 653 1.94 -29.35 -42.04
CA MET A 653 2.68 -28.53 -43.01
C MET A 653 4.20 -28.70 -42.90
N GLY A 654 4.70 -29.57 -42.00
CA GLY A 654 6.14 -29.87 -41.90
C GLY A 654 6.93 -28.94 -40.96
N VAL A 655 6.26 -28.13 -40.11
CA VAL A 655 6.97 -27.29 -39.12
C VAL A 655 7.54 -28.20 -38.03
N GLU A 656 8.83 -28.04 -37.74
CA GLU A 656 9.54 -28.82 -36.72
C GLU A 656 9.01 -28.55 -35.29
N GLU A 657 9.05 -29.57 -34.43
CA GLU A 657 8.62 -29.44 -33.04
C GLU A 657 9.42 -28.35 -32.28
N LYS A 658 10.70 -28.17 -32.60
CA LYS A 658 11.54 -27.12 -32.00
C LYS A 658 11.03 -25.72 -32.31
N ASP A 659 10.59 -25.51 -33.57
CA ASP A 659 10.01 -24.23 -33.99
C ASP A 659 8.66 -23.99 -33.37
N LEU A 660 7.84 -25.03 -33.14
CA LEU A 660 6.58 -24.94 -32.43
C LEU A 660 6.81 -24.57 -30.96
N HIS A 661 7.82 -25.15 -30.30
CA HIS A 661 8.17 -24.76 -28.90
C HIS A 661 8.65 -23.32 -28.82
N THR A 662 9.46 -22.87 -29.77
CA THR A 662 9.94 -21.49 -29.86
C THR A 662 8.77 -20.52 -30.10
N LEU A 663 7.82 -20.89 -30.93
CA LEU A 663 6.61 -20.11 -31.22
C LEU A 663 5.76 -19.92 -29.96
N VAL A 664 5.53 -21.01 -29.20
CA VAL A 664 4.80 -20.97 -27.93
C VAL A 664 5.51 -20.08 -26.93
N LEU A 665 6.83 -20.19 -26.79
CA LEU A 665 7.62 -19.35 -25.87
C LEU A 665 7.53 -17.86 -26.25
N LYS A 666 7.64 -17.53 -27.55
CA LYS A 666 7.46 -16.14 -28.03
C LYS A 666 6.06 -15.62 -27.77
N GLN A 667 5.04 -16.45 -28.00
CA GLN A 667 3.65 -16.07 -27.72
C GLN A 667 3.45 -15.78 -26.23
N LEU A 668 3.87 -16.68 -25.33
CA LEU A 668 3.80 -16.49 -23.88
C LEU A 668 4.62 -15.29 -23.43
N GLY A 669 5.83 -15.11 -23.99
CA GLY A 669 6.69 -13.98 -23.68
C GLY A 669 6.04 -12.62 -23.95
N VAL A 670 5.30 -12.48 -25.05
CA VAL A 670 4.55 -11.25 -25.33
C VAL A 670 3.39 -11.05 -24.36
N TRP A 671 2.61 -12.11 -24.09
CA TRP A 671 1.42 -12.02 -23.25
C TRP A 671 1.74 -11.78 -21.76
N PHE A 672 2.81 -12.37 -21.25
CA PHE A 672 3.28 -12.11 -19.88
C PHE A 672 4.14 -10.84 -19.83
N GLY A 673 5.05 -10.67 -20.79
CA GLY A 673 6.02 -9.57 -20.78
C GLY A 673 5.36 -8.19 -20.86
N MET A 674 4.37 -7.99 -21.73
CA MET A 674 3.75 -6.69 -21.96
C MET A 674 3.11 -6.08 -20.70
N PRO A 675 2.18 -6.75 -19.99
CA PRO A 675 1.58 -6.17 -18.78
C PRO A 675 2.57 -6.10 -17.61
N ILE A 676 3.52 -7.02 -17.51
CA ILE A 676 4.49 -7.06 -16.42
C ILE A 676 5.51 -5.93 -16.57
N THR A 677 6.09 -5.73 -17.76
CA THR A 677 7.04 -4.63 -17.99
C THR A 677 6.38 -3.27 -17.81
N ALA A 678 5.14 -3.09 -18.29
CA ALA A 678 4.40 -1.85 -18.07
C ALA A 678 4.12 -1.62 -16.58
N ALA A 679 3.72 -2.66 -15.83
CA ALA A 679 3.48 -2.57 -14.40
C ALA A 679 4.74 -2.23 -13.61
N ILE A 680 5.89 -2.85 -13.95
CA ILE A 680 7.18 -2.56 -13.31
C ILE A 680 7.60 -1.11 -13.56
N VAL A 681 7.48 -0.62 -14.79
CA VAL A 681 7.88 0.77 -15.13
C VAL A 681 7.03 1.77 -14.35
N VAL A 682 5.71 1.59 -14.32
CA VAL A 682 4.82 2.48 -13.56
C VAL A 682 5.10 2.38 -12.05
N ALA A 683 5.29 1.16 -11.53
CA ALA A 683 5.60 0.96 -10.12
C ALA A 683 6.93 1.63 -9.72
N ILE A 684 7.98 1.55 -10.55
CA ILE A 684 9.26 2.23 -10.30
C ILE A 684 9.06 3.75 -10.22
N ILE A 685 8.25 4.33 -11.10
CA ILE A 685 7.97 5.78 -11.08
C ILE A 685 7.23 6.17 -9.79
N VAL A 686 6.17 5.44 -9.43
CA VAL A 686 5.37 5.72 -8.23
C VAL A 686 6.19 5.52 -6.95
N ILE A 687 6.92 4.41 -6.85
CA ILE A 687 7.79 4.12 -5.70
C ILE A 687 8.92 5.12 -5.61
N GLY A 688 9.56 5.47 -6.74
CA GLY A 688 10.64 6.46 -6.78
C GLY A 688 10.18 7.82 -6.25
N TYR A 689 9.02 8.29 -6.70
CA TYR A 689 8.41 9.52 -6.19
C TYR A 689 8.12 9.42 -4.68
N PHE A 690 7.49 8.33 -4.22
CA PHE A 690 7.20 8.11 -2.80
C PHE A 690 8.47 8.08 -1.94
N LEU A 691 9.52 7.35 -2.38
CA LEU A 691 10.79 7.29 -1.64
C LEU A 691 11.52 8.64 -1.61
N GLN A 692 11.37 9.46 -2.64
CA GLN A 692 11.93 10.80 -2.68
C GLN A 692 11.21 11.72 -1.68
N SER A 693 9.86 11.68 -1.62
CA SER A 693 9.08 12.55 -0.73
C SER A 693 9.23 12.22 0.77
N VAL A 694 9.71 11.00 1.10
CA VAL A 694 10.00 10.56 2.48
C VAL A 694 11.49 10.26 2.69
N SER A 695 12.38 10.92 1.93
CA SER A 695 13.83 10.61 1.96
C SER A 695 14.50 10.97 3.28
N ALA A 696 14.10 12.09 3.88
CA ALA A 696 14.61 12.54 5.18
C ALA A 696 14.26 11.54 6.29
N GLU A 697 13.00 11.13 6.35
CA GLU A 697 12.49 10.16 7.32
C GLU A 697 13.11 8.76 7.12
N ILE A 698 13.37 8.37 5.86
CA ILE A 698 14.08 7.12 5.58
C ILE A 698 15.50 7.15 6.09
N SER A 699 16.22 8.25 5.87
CA SER A 699 17.60 8.38 6.35
C SER A 699 17.67 8.42 7.86
N ALA A 700 16.74 9.12 8.52
CA ALA A 700 16.68 9.27 9.96
C ALA A 700 16.28 7.99 10.70
N TYR A 701 15.26 7.27 10.19
CA TYR A 701 14.60 6.21 10.95
C TYR A 701 14.81 4.78 10.43
N ILE A 702 15.11 4.59 9.15
CA ILE A 702 15.24 3.25 8.55
C ILE A 702 16.69 2.93 8.19
N GLY A 703 17.39 3.89 7.60
CA GLY A 703 18.69 3.74 7.00
C GLY A 703 18.66 3.11 5.60
N CYS A 704 19.40 3.72 4.66
CA CYS A 704 19.42 3.29 3.25
C CYS A 704 19.83 1.82 3.04
N GLY A 705 20.74 1.28 3.86
CA GLY A 705 21.19 -0.12 3.75
C GLY A 705 20.11 -1.14 4.12
N ALA A 706 19.32 -0.85 5.15
CA ALA A 706 18.20 -1.70 5.55
C ALA A 706 17.09 -1.69 4.50
N LEU A 707 16.77 -0.52 3.96
CA LEU A 707 15.78 -0.35 2.89
C LEU A 707 16.16 -1.13 1.63
N MET A 708 17.41 -0.99 1.16
CA MET A 708 17.89 -1.71 -0.03
C MET A 708 17.85 -3.23 0.14
N ARG A 709 18.18 -3.73 1.32
CA ARG A 709 18.07 -5.16 1.66
C ARG A 709 16.60 -5.63 1.60
N GLN A 710 15.67 -4.86 2.15
CA GLN A 710 14.23 -5.18 2.11
C GLN A 710 13.70 -5.19 0.67
N ILE A 711 14.01 -4.18 -0.13
CA ILE A 711 13.63 -4.11 -1.55
C ILE A 711 14.21 -5.31 -2.31
N GLY A 712 15.49 -5.67 -2.06
CA GLY A 712 16.14 -6.82 -2.69
C GLY A 712 15.41 -8.15 -2.40
N ILE A 713 14.99 -8.38 -1.16
CA ILE A 713 14.20 -9.57 -0.79
C ILE A 713 12.85 -9.58 -1.52
N ILE A 714 12.16 -8.44 -1.57
CA ILE A 714 10.86 -8.30 -2.25
C ILE A 714 10.99 -8.60 -3.75
N VAL A 715 11.98 -8.02 -4.41
CA VAL A 715 12.27 -8.27 -5.84
C VAL A 715 12.58 -9.75 -6.07
N GLY A 716 13.35 -10.38 -5.17
CA GLY A 716 13.64 -11.82 -5.23
C GLY A 716 12.38 -12.69 -5.14
N ILE A 717 11.50 -12.41 -4.19
CA ILE A 717 10.22 -13.14 -4.03
C ILE A 717 9.33 -12.95 -5.27
N PHE A 718 9.23 -11.71 -5.77
CA PHE A 718 8.45 -11.39 -6.96
C PHE A 718 8.98 -12.13 -8.19
N ALA A 719 10.28 -12.10 -8.44
CA ALA A 719 10.92 -12.80 -9.56
C ALA A 719 10.73 -14.32 -9.50
N LEU A 720 10.83 -14.90 -8.28
CA LEU A 720 10.62 -16.33 -8.05
C LEU A 720 9.17 -16.73 -8.37
N LEU A 721 8.18 -16.02 -7.84
CA LEU A 721 6.77 -16.31 -8.08
C LEU A 721 6.42 -16.18 -9.57
N LEU A 722 6.88 -15.12 -10.21
CA LEU A 722 6.68 -14.88 -11.63
C LEU A 722 7.28 -16.01 -12.48
N SER A 723 8.51 -16.43 -12.17
CA SER A 723 9.20 -17.52 -12.85
C SER A 723 8.48 -18.86 -12.68
N CYS A 724 7.99 -19.16 -11.47
CA CYS A 724 7.21 -20.36 -11.18
C CYS A 724 5.91 -20.41 -11.99
N TYR A 725 5.16 -19.30 -12.04
CA TYR A 725 3.91 -19.22 -12.81
C TYR A 725 4.17 -19.30 -14.32
N PHE A 726 5.20 -18.62 -14.82
CA PHE A 726 5.57 -18.67 -16.23
C PHE A 726 5.97 -20.08 -16.65
N LEU A 727 6.85 -20.75 -15.91
CA LEU A 727 7.28 -22.13 -16.16
C LEU A 727 6.11 -23.11 -16.11
N SER A 728 5.27 -23.00 -15.07
CA SER A 728 4.08 -23.86 -14.95
C SER A 728 3.14 -23.69 -16.13
N THR A 729 2.88 -22.44 -16.54
CA THR A 729 2.04 -22.12 -17.70
C THR A 729 2.62 -22.66 -18.99
N TRP A 730 3.93 -22.50 -19.19
CA TRP A 730 4.64 -23.01 -20.37
C TRP A 730 4.59 -24.54 -20.47
N LEU A 731 4.86 -25.26 -19.37
CA LEU A 731 4.80 -26.71 -19.32
C LEU A 731 3.37 -27.25 -19.58
N LEU A 732 2.37 -26.60 -18.99
CA LEU A 732 0.96 -26.99 -19.18
C LEU A 732 0.48 -26.70 -20.61
N PHE A 733 0.91 -25.56 -21.17
CA PHE A 733 0.62 -25.20 -22.56
C PHE A 733 1.20 -26.23 -23.53
N GLN A 734 2.47 -26.62 -23.34
CA GLN A 734 3.11 -27.65 -24.17
C GLN A 734 2.42 -29.02 -24.06
N ARG A 735 2.04 -29.44 -22.85
CA ARG A 735 1.28 -30.68 -22.62
C ARG A 735 -0.08 -30.67 -23.32
N SER A 736 -0.78 -29.54 -23.28
CA SER A 736 -2.08 -29.37 -23.96
C SER A 736 -1.96 -29.57 -25.49
N ILE A 737 -0.87 -29.09 -26.11
CA ILE A 737 -0.62 -29.25 -27.52
C ILE A 737 -0.19 -30.70 -27.88
N ARG A 738 0.55 -31.39 -26.99
CA ARG A 738 1.11 -32.73 -27.24
C ARG A 738 0.09 -33.87 -27.05
N ASN A 739 -0.78 -33.77 -26.05
CA ASN A 739 -1.71 -34.84 -25.70
C ASN A 739 -2.72 -35.18 -26.84
N ASN A 740 -3.07 -34.23 -27.68
CA ASN A 740 -3.95 -34.49 -28.83
C ASN A 740 -3.23 -35.02 -30.06
N SER A 741 -1.90 -35.09 -30.08
CA SER A 741 -1.19 -35.79 -31.15
C SER A 741 -1.29 -37.32 -31.05
N ASN A 742 -1.53 -37.83 -29.82
CA ASN A 742 -1.64 -39.26 -29.55
C ASN A 742 -3.10 -39.79 -29.63
N SER A 743 -4.11 -38.91 -29.66
CA SER A 743 -5.53 -39.30 -29.79
C SER A 743 -6.02 -39.35 -31.25
N GLY A 744 -5.15 -39.04 -32.21
CA GLY A 744 -5.41 -39.08 -33.64
C GLY A 744 -4.60 -40.18 -34.39
N ARG A 745 -3.97 -41.09 -33.64
CA ARG A 745 -3.42 -42.35 -34.17
C ARG A 745 -4.34 -43.49 -33.86
#